data_13e7ca67f225ee7c3df749e57d62bd4e
#
_entry.id   13e7ca67f225ee7c3df749e57d62bd4e
#
_cell.length_a   1.000
_cell.length_b   1.000
_cell.length_c   1.000
_cell.angle_alpha   90.00
_cell.angle_beta   90.00
_cell.angle_gamma   90.00
#
_symmetry.space_group_name_H-M   'P 1'
#
loop_
_entity.id
_entity.type
_entity.pdbx_description
1 polymer ?
#
loop_
_entity_poly.entity_id
_entity_poly.type
_entity_poly.pdbx_seq_one_letter_code
_entity_poly.pdbx_strand_id
1 'polypeptide(L)'
;MNPTLAQPDRVLKYRPEIDGLRTVAVLPVILFHAGFTFFSGGFVGVDIFFVISGYLITSILAAEIAQGHFSILKFYERRARRILPALFFVIIATLPFALAWMLDSDLQNLGRSIMSVAVFASNLFFWRNTDYFDPAAGEQPLLHTWSLAVEEQYYIFFPLFLLLAWKLKKPRLTLFILCITCGSLALAEWGATYHPAINFYLLPTRAWELLAGSLTAMVLFRTSGVAAPAVGFKPYKAALAIIGVGMVLYSIFGFEETTPFPSLYTVIPVLGTCLIILFASPQCVTGRVLSLKPMVWIGLLSYSAYLWHQPIFALYRLSPLQFSNYDEAIFPLLIIAVFGLAWISWKYIEAPFRYKNRISQAGVFKWAVASIVLLLAIGGTLNTVFKPQVDPMAVNVQDCDGYDSGGSELVCKKIGTGSRLVVLFGDSHVLPLVDAFSEDAGMTYMFVSIPGCPPLVGLERYDGIGNSSNCDKPGQLARYAEQVANLQPEKIILVGRWTLYMHGWQKKNVLQKKHHLLQLETGEQGLTPQQVVARGVDSTVKFFTRTTPESKLFILEQVPDIQMFGHVKAVVSALGDNVPRTAIDAWDAGEMAMLDQETNDGQLQVIRTKQYFCNATSCEIGKDKSFYYLDDNHLSASGAKLLSEPLKMAIAE
;
A
#
# COMPACT_ATOMS: atom_id res chain seq x y z
N MET A 1 0.39 -25.29 32.49
CA MET A 1 0.64 -24.06 33.26
C MET A 1 -0.70 -23.38 33.53
N ASN A 2 -1.04 -23.27 34.79
CA ASN A 2 -2.36 -22.84 35.27
C ASN A 2 -2.58 -21.32 35.03
N PRO A 3 -3.63 -20.87 34.40
CA PRO A 3 -3.93 -19.44 34.20
C PRO A 3 -4.75 -18.83 35.35
N THR A 4 -4.70 -19.39 36.54
CA THR A 4 -5.48 -18.89 37.68
C THR A 4 -4.61 -18.06 38.62
N LEU A 5 -4.28 -16.83 38.21
CA LEU A 5 -4.05 -15.76 39.18
C LEU A 5 -5.23 -14.79 39.01
N ALA A 6 -6.20 -14.97 39.90
CA ALA A 6 -7.37 -14.09 40.01
C ALA A 6 -6.90 -12.66 40.25
N GLN A 7 -7.12 -11.79 39.29
CA GLN A 7 -7.06 -10.35 39.49
C GLN A 7 -8.41 -9.88 40.05
N PRO A 8 -8.44 -9.17 41.19
CA PRO A 8 -9.69 -8.71 41.83
C PRO A 8 -10.51 -7.70 41.06
N ASP A 9 -10.03 -7.18 39.92
CA ASP A 9 -10.64 -6.09 39.17
C ASP A 9 -11.21 -6.50 37.78
N ARG A 10 -11.56 -7.77 37.56
CA ARG A 10 -12.18 -8.15 36.26
C ARG A 10 -13.68 -7.83 36.25
N VAL A 11 -13.99 -6.64 35.77
CA VAL A 11 -15.36 -6.17 35.51
C VAL A 11 -16.07 -6.96 34.40
N LEU A 12 -15.30 -7.66 33.55
CA LEU A 12 -15.81 -8.45 32.42
C LEU A 12 -15.39 -9.91 32.53
N LYS A 13 -16.34 -10.82 32.27
CA LYS A 13 -16.05 -12.26 32.15
C LYS A 13 -15.18 -12.50 30.91
N TYR A 14 -14.10 -13.28 31.07
CA TYR A 14 -13.21 -13.68 29.98
C TYR A 14 -13.97 -14.52 28.93
N ARG A 15 -13.76 -14.22 27.64
CA ARG A 15 -14.42 -14.81 26.48
C ARG A 15 -13.37 -15.39 25.53
N PRO A 16 -12.99 -16.67 25.66
CA PRO A 16 -11.97 -17.30 24.81
C PRO A 16 -12.32 -17.31 23.32
N GLU A 17 -13.63 -17.35 22.99
CA GLU A 17 -14.11 -17.29 21.62
C GLU A 17 -13.79 -15.95 20.92
N ILE A 18 -13.57 -14.86 21.66
CA ILE A 18 -13.10 -13.60 21.08
C ILE A 18 -11.63 -13.67 20.70
N ASP A 19 -10.79 -14.34 21.50
CA ASP A 19 -9.40 -14.58 21.11
C ASP A 19 -9.35 -15.50 19.90
N GLY A 20 -10.19 -16.56 19.82
CA GLY A 20 -10.33 -17.38 18.63
C GLY A 20 -10.80 -16.60 17.38
N LEU A 21 -11.70 -15.62 17.56
CA LEU A 21 -12.12 -14.75 16.46
C LEU A 21 -10.97 -13.85 15.95
N ARG A 22 -10.06 -13.43 16.84
CA ARG A 22 -8.84 -12.72 16.44
C ARG A 22 -7.90 -13.58 15.60
N THR A 23 -7.93 -14.91 15.78
CA THR A 23 -7.22 -15.84 14.89
C THR A 23 -7.82 -15.84 13.50
N VAL A 24 -9.16 -15.86 13.40
CA VAL A 24 -9.88 -15.77 12.12
C VAL A 24 -9.59 -14.44 11.42
N ALA A 25 -9.28 -13.38 12.17
CA ALA A 25 -8.90 -12.08 11.62
C ALA A 25 -7.43 -12.06 11.15
N VAL A 26 -6.47 -12.51 11.98
CA VAL A 26 -5.04 -12.32 11.70
C VAL A 26 -4.49 -13.28 10.64
N LEU A 27 -4.92 -14.53 10.64
CA LEU A 27 -4.38 -15.53 9.71
C LEU A 27 -4.64 -15.18 8.25
N PRO A 28 -5.89 -14.82 7.83
CA PRO A 28 -6.13 -14.41 6.46
C PRO A 28 -5.33 -13.18 6.03
N VAL A 29 -5.15 -12.19 6.91
CA VAL A 29 -4.31 -11.02 6.64
C VAL A 29 -2.86 -11.43 6.34
N ILE A 30 -2.29 -12.30 7.17
CA ILE A 30 -0.90 -12.76 6.97
C ILE A 30 -0.79 -13.57 5.67
N LEU A 31 -1.74 -14.46 5.39
CA LEU A 31 -1.76 -15.28 4.18
C LEU A 31 -1.97 -14.46 2.90
N PHE A 32 -2.82 -13.44 2.96
CA PHE A 32 -3.02 -12.47 1.89
C PHE A 32 -1.72 -11.73 1.55
N HIS A 33 -1.07 -11.13 2.56
CA HIS A 33 0.20 -10.42 2.36
C HIS A 33 1.37 -11.33 1.97
N ALA A 34 1.27 -12.63 2.28
CA ALA A 34 2.20 -13.65 1.80
C ALA A 34 1.92 -14.08 0.35
N GLY A 35 0.86 -13.58 -0.30
CA GLY A 35 0.55 -13.85 -1.72
C GLY A 35 -0.26 -15.12 -1.98
N PHE A 36 -0.89 -15.72 -0.95
CA PHE A 36 -1.75 -16.89 -1.16
C PHE A 36 -3.09 -16.49 -1.79
N THR A 37 -3.27 -16.77 -3.07
CA THR A 37 -4.45 -16.39 -3.87
C THR A 37 -5.77 -16.92 -3.33
N PHE A 38 -5.75 -18.07 -2.65
CA PHE A 38 -6.93 -18.62 -1.99
C PHE A 38 -7.50 -17.70 -0.90
N PHE A 39 -6.67 -16.79 -0.35
CA PHE A 39 -7.05 -15.81 0.65
C PHE A 39 -7.14 -14.40 0.06
N SER A 40 -7.65 -14.26 -1.18
CA SER A 40 -7.73 -12.98 -1.91
C SER A 40 -8.47 -11.88 -1.13
N GLY A 41 -9.50 -12.22 -0.37
CA GLY A 41 -10.20 -11.30 0.53
C GLY A 41 -9.62 -11.24 1.95
N GLY A 42 -8.40 -11.73 2.19
CA GLY A 42 -7.79 -11.78 3.53
C GLY A 42 -7.66 -10.43 4.21
N PHE A 43 -7.59 -9.33 3.45
CA PHE A 43 -7.56 -7.95 3.96
C PHE A 43 -8.75 -7.60 4.86
N VAL A 44 -9.93 -8.24 4.67
CA VAL A 44 -11.11 -8.04 5.54
C VAL A 44 -10.87 -8.43 7.01
N GLY A 45 -9.77 -9.12 7.31
CA GLY A 45 -9.37 -9.39 8.69
C GLY A 45 -9.17 -8.12 9.50
N VAL A 46 -8.82 -7.00 8.87
CA VAL A 46 -8.70 -5.68 9.53
C VAL A 46 -10.07 -5.20 10.01
N ASP A 47 -11.13 -5.37 9.23
CA ASP A 47 -12.50 -4.98 9.58
C ASP A 47 -13.02 -5.81 10.76
N ILE A 48 -12.69 -7.10 10.76
CA ILE A 48 -12.97 -7.99 11.90
C ILE A 48 -12.28 -7.46 13.16
N PHE A 49 -11.01 -7.03 13.06
CA PHE A 49 -10.30 -6.41 14.17
C PHE A 49 -10.97 -5.11 14.63
N PHE A 50 -11.40 -4.25 13.72
CA PHE A 50 -12.08 -3.00 14.07
C PHE A 50 -13.38 -3.26 14.83
N VAL A 51 -14.20 -4.24 14.42
CA VAL A 51 -15.39 -4.63 15.17
C VAL A 51 -15.03 -5.18 16.55
N ILE A 52 -14.05 -6.08 16.66
CA ILE A 52 -13.59 -6.63 17.95
C ILE A 52 -13.11 -5.49 18.86
N SER A 53 -12.34 -4.55 18.33
CA SER A 53 -11.78 -3.42 19.07
C SER A 53 -12.86 -2.47 19.56
N GLY A 54 -13.81 -2.10 18.71
CA GLY A 54 -14.97 -1.31 19.10
C GLY A 54 -15.80 -1.97 20.20
N TYR A 55 -16.03 -3.29 20.05
CA TYR A 55 -16.74 -4.08 21.07
C TYR A 55 -16.00 -4.10 22.42
N LEU A 56 -14.70 -4.44 22.43
CA LEU A 56 -13.94 -4.58 23.66
C LEU A 56 -13.78 -3.25 24.40
N ILE A 57 -13.44 -2.18 23.68
CA ILE A 57 -13.27 -0.84 24.28
C ILE A 57 -14.58 -0.33 24.87
N THR A 58 -15.67 -0.42 24.10
CA THR A 58 -16.99 0.03 24.57
C THR A 58 -17.45 -0.78 25.78
N SER A 59 -17.21 -2.09 25.79
CA SER A 59 -17.55 -2.97 26.92
C SER A 59 -16.83 -2.56 28.19
N ILE A 60 -15.53 -2.26 28.09
CA ILE A 60 -14.73 -1.80 29.26
C ILE A 60 -15.21 -0.43 29.73
N LEU A 61 -15.34 0.53 28.80
CA LEU A 61 -15.76 1.89 29.14
C LEU A 61 -17.17 1.91 29.78
N ALA A 62 -18.13 1.22 29.15
CA ALA A 62 -19.51 1.17 29.65
C ALA A 62 -19.59 0.58 31.07
N ALA A 63 -18.81 -0.46 31.33
CA ALA A 63 -18.78 -1.08 32.65
C ALA A 63 -18.10 -0.18 33.71
N GLU A 64 -16.96 0.44 33.40
CA GLU A 64 -16.24 1.33 34.32
C GLU A 64 -17.04 2.62 34.59
N ILE A 65 -17.67 3.21 33.57
CA ILE A 65 -18.50 4.43 33.72
C ILE A 65 -19.75 4.10 34.52
N ALA A 66 -20.43 2.98 34.26
CA ALA A 66 -21.63 2.59 35.00
C ALA A 66 -21.36 2.37 36.49
N GLN A 67 -20.13 1.94 36.85
CA GLN A 67 -19.72 1.74 38.25
C GLN A 67 -19.11 3.01 38.88
N GLY A 68 -18.99 4.11 38.14
CA GLY A 68 -18.38 5.35 38.64
C GLY A 68 -16.85 5.28 38.85
N HIS A 69 -16.19 4.24 38.31
CA HIS A 69 -14.75 4.02 38.51
C HIS A 69 -13.89 4.35 37.28
N PHE A 70 -14.47 4.92 36.21
CA PHE A 70 -13.74 5.25 35.01
C PHE A 70 -12.68 6.33 35.23
N SER A 71 -11.47 6.06 34.78
CA SER A 71 -10.36 7.01 34.77
C SER A 71 -9.70 7.01 33.40
N ILE A 72 -9.70 8.16 32.73
CA ILE A 72 -9.11 8.34 31.40
C ILE A 72 -7.60 8.05 31.42
N LEU A 73 -6.91 8.46 32.48
CA LEU A 73 -5.47 8.23 32.63
C LEU A 73 -5.15 6.73 32.78
N LYS A 74 -5.96 5.97 33.55
CA LYS A 74 -5.83 4.51 33.67
C LYS A 74 -6.17 3.82 32.34
N PHE A 75 -7.10 4.37 31.57
CA PHE A 75 -7.44 3.84 30.24
C PHE A 75 -6.25 3.94 29.30
N TYR A 76 -5.64 5.13 29.13
CA TYR A 76 -4.47 5.30 28.27
C TYR A 76 -3.24 4.56 28.77
N GLU A 77 -3.03 4.46 30.07
CA GLU A 77 -1.98 3.60 30.65
C GLU A 77 -2.10 2.15 30.17
N ARG A 78 -3.31 1.57 30.21
CA ARG A 78 -3.55 0.21 29.73
C ARG A 78 -3.27 0.04 28.24
N ARG A 79 -3.60 1.05 27.41
CA ARG A 79 -3.31 1.04 25.99
C ARG A 79 -1.81 1.16 25.72
N ALA A 80 -1.14 2.11 26.36
CA ALA A 80 0.31 2.27 26.22
C ALA A 80 1.08 0.99 26.59
N ARG A 81 0.71 0.34 27.71
CA ARG A 81 1.32 -0.94 28.12
C ARG A 81 1.13 -2.07 27.12
N ARG A 82 0.03 -2.05 26.37
CA ARG A 82 -0.33 -3.11 25.44
C ARG A 82 0.30 -2.91 24.05
N ILE A 83 0.42 -1.67 23.60
CA ILE A 83 0.69 -1.34 22.20
C ILE A 83 2.14 -0.94 22.00
N LEU A 84 2.61 0.07 22.75
CA LEU A 84 3.90 0.72 22.49
C LEU A 84 5.11 -0.22 22.61
N PRO A 85 5.21 -1.15 23.59
CA PRO A 85 6.41 -1.96 23.75
C PRO A 85 6.71 -2.84 22.53
N ALA A 86 5.70 -3.54 22.01
CA ALA A 86 5.87 -4.39 20.84
C ALA A 86 6.10 -3.56 19.56
N LEU A 87 5.34 -2.48 19.37
CA LEU A 87 5.50 -1.59 18.23
C LEU A 87 6.91 -1.00 18.16
N PHE A 88 7.40 -0.47 19.27
CA PHE A 88 8.76 0.05 19.37
C PHE A 88 9.82 -1.03 19.05
N PHE A 89 9.67 -2.20 19.65
CA PHE A 89 10.59 -3.31 19.44
C PHE A 89 10.65 -3.76 17.98
N VAL A 90 9.50 -3.91 17.32
CA VAL A 90 9.42 -4.31 15.91
C VAL A 90 10.10 -3.26 15.01
N ILE A 91 9.82 -1.97 15.22
CA ILE A 91 10.45 -0.90 14.43
C ILE A 91 11.98 -0.94 14.59
N ILE A 92 12.49 -1.01 15.83
CA ILE A 92 13.94 -1.04 16.06
C ILE A 92 14.58 -2.30 15.46
N ALA A 93 13.94 -3.46 15.56
CA ALA A 93 14.44 -4.70 15.00
C ALA A 93 14.43 -4.72 13.46
N THR A 94 13.57 -3.91 12.83
CA THR A 94 13.50 -3.75 11.36
C THR A 94 14.69 -2.94 10.83
N LEU A 95 15.20 -1.96 11.58
CA LEU A 95 16.19 -0.99 11.10
C LEU A 95 17.49 -1.60 10.55
N PRO A 96 18.15 -2.57 11.19
CA PRO A 96 19.40 -3.13 10.66
C PRO A 96 19.25 -3.73 9.26
N PHE A 97 18.13 -4.41 9.02
CA PHE A 97 17.83 -5.02 7.71
C PHE A 97 17.42 -3.96 6.69
N ALA A 98 16.65 -2.96 7.10
CA ALA A 98 16.30 -1.84 6.25
C ALA A 98 17.55 -1.10 5.78
N LEU A 99 18.48 -0.76 6.67
CA LEU A 99 19.74 -0.11 6.34
C LEU A 99 20.62 -0.96 5.40
N ALA A 100 20.54 -2.29 5.50
CA ALA A 100 21.30 -3.19 4.63
C ALA A 100 20.70 -3.33 3.23
N TRP A 101 19.36 -3.31 3.10
CA TRP A 101 18.68 -3.74 1.87
C TRP A 101 17.88 -2.65 1.15
N MET A 102 17.48 -1.57 1.82
CA MET A 102 16.69 -0.49 1.23
C MET A 102 17.57 0.57 0.57
N LEU A 103 17.08 1.20 -0.49
CA LEU A 103 17.70 2.37 -1.11
C LEU A 103 17.57 3.61 -0.23
N ASP A 104 18.34 4.65 -0.54
CA ASP A 104 18.32 5.90 0.22
C ASP A 104 16.93 6.58 0.17
N SER A 105 16.26 6.55 -0.98
CA SER A 105 14.88 7.04 -1.12
C SER A 105 13.90 6.27 -0.22
N ASP A 106 14.05 4.94 -0.16
CA ASP A 106 13.18 4.08 0.66
C ASP A 106 13.48 4.26 2.15
N LEU A 107 14.76 4.44 2.51
CA LEU A 107 15.16 4.76 3.89
C LEU A 107 14.62 6.13 4.32
N GLN A 108 14.60 7.12 3.42
CA GLN A 108 13.95 8.40 3.68
C GLN A 108 12.45 8.22 3.94
N ASN A 109 11.75 7.46 3.07
CA ASN A 109 10.33 7.17 3.23
C ASN A 109 10.05 6.34 4.50
N LEU A 110 10.90 5.38 4.83
CA LEU A 110 10.84 4.65 6.09
C LEU A 110 10.99 5.61 7.28
N GLY A 111 11.91 6.57 7.21
CA GLY A 111 12.08 7.60 8.24
C GLY A 111 10.80 8.42 8.45
N ARG A 112 10.17 8.86 7.38
CA ARG A 112 8.87 9.59 7.42
C ARG A 112 7.75 8.71 7.98
N SER A 113 7.70 7.44 7.58
CA SER A 113 6.71 6.49 8.10
C SER A 113 6.92 6.23 9.60
N ILE A 114 8.14 6.09 10.09
CA ILE A 114 8.46 5.95 11.53
C ILE A 114 7.96 7.16 12.32
N MET A 115 8.22 8.38 11.82
CA MET A 115 7.72 9.60 12.47
C MET A 115 6.19 9.63 12.54
N SER A 116 5.52 9.24 11.47
CA SER A 116 4.06 9.20 11.41
C SER A 116 3.48 8.12 12.33
N VAL A 117 4.12 6.95 12.42
CA VAL A 117 3.74 5.88 13.37
C VAL A 117 3.89 6.34 14.81
N ALA A 118 4.97 7.06 15.13
CA ALA A 118 5.22 7.54 16.49
C ALA A 118 4.10 8.44 17.04
N VAL A 119 3.40 9.15 16.16
CA VAL A 119 2.27 10.04 16.51
C VAL A 119 0.90 9.48 16.11
N PHE A 120 0.82 8.19 15.75
CA PHE A 120 -0.41 7.52 15.29
C PHE A 120 -1.10 8.20 14.11
N ALA A 121 -0.31 8.72 13.17
CA ALA A 121 -0.75 9.37 11.93
C ALA A 121 -0.27 8.65 10.66
N SER A 122 0.12 7.37 10.77
CA SER A 122 0.62 6.59 9.62
C SER A 122 -0.45 6.38 8.54
N ASN A 123 -1.72 6.34 8.89
CA ASN A 123 -2.81 6.32 7.92
C ASN A 123 -2.86 7.58 7.05
N LEU A 124 -2.56 8.77 7.60
CA LEU A 124 -2.47 10.02 6.83
C LEU A 124 -1.23 10.04 5.93
N PHE A 125 -0.13 9.45 6.41
CA PHE A 125 1.10 9.34 5.63
C PHE A 125 0.90 8.41 4.43
N PHE A 126 0.39 7.20 4.64
CA PHE A 126 0.18 6.22 3.57
C PHE A 126 -0.90 6.65 2.59
N TRP A 127 -1.98 7.29 3.05
CA TRP A 127 -2.96 7.89 2.14
C TRP A 127 -2.33 8.83 1.09
N ARG A 128 -1.34 9.62 1.48
CA ARG A 128 -0.69 10.59 0.59
C ARG A 128 0.40 10.00 -0.30
N ASN A 129 0.96 8.87 0.08
CA ASN A 129 2.20 8.37 -0.53
C ASN A 129 2.07 6.95 -1.10
N THR A 130 0.94 6.26 -0.91
CA THR A 130 0.84 4.84 -1.27
C THR A 130 -0.61 4.44 -1.52
N ASP A 131 -0.91 3.84 -2.67
CA ASP A 131 -2.12 3.04 -2.80
C ASP A 131 -1.89 1.68 -2.11
N TYR A 132 -2.86 1.24 -1.29
CA TYR A 132 -2.73 0.00 -0.52
C TYR A 132 -2.62 -1.25 -1.40
N PHE A 133 -3.31 -1.25 -2.52
CA PHE A 133 -3.31 -2.37 -3.47
C PHE A 133 -2.23 -2.24 -4.54
N ASP A 134 -1.40 -1.18 -4.51
CA ASP A 134 -0.23 -1.06 -5.36
C ASP A 134 0.78 -2.17 -5.00
N PRO A 135 1.35 -2.87 -5.99
CA PRO A 135 2.44 -3.84 -5.76
C PRO A 135 3.61 -3.28 -4.96
N ALA A 136 3.96 -2.00 -5.14
CA ALA A 136 5.00 -1.33 -4.37
C ALA A 136 4.66 -1.17 -2.88
N ALA A 137 3.38 -1.19 -2.52
CA ALA A 137 2.94 -1.16 -1.12
C ALA A 137 3.47 -2.37 -0.32
N GLY A 138 3.60 -3.53 -0.98
CA GLY A 138 4.15 -4.75 -0.38
C GLY A 138 5.61 -4.63 0.08
N GLU A 139 6.36 -3.64 -0.41
CA GLU A 139 7.76 -3.37 -0.04
C GLU A 139 7.91 -2.36 1.09
N GLN A 140 6.82 -1.77 1.57
CA GLN A 140 6.84 -0.83 2.68
C GLN A 140 6.74 -1.55 4.05
N PRO A 141 7.83 -1.57 4.87
CA PRO A 141 7.85 -2.37 6.09
C PRO A 141 6.80 -2.00 7.12
N LEU A 142 6.37 -0.74 7.16
CA LEU A 142 5.44 -0.24 8.18
C LEU A 142 4.02 0.04 7.64
N LEU A 143 3.71 -0.36 6.39
CA LEU A 143 2.41 -0.09 5.76
C LEU A 143 1.24 -0.50 6.66
N HIS A 144 1.26 -1.72 7.19
CA HIS A 144 0.18 -2.28 8.02
C HIS A 144 -0.19 -1.42 9.24
N THR A 145 0.69 -0.50 9.66
CA THR A 145 0.44 0.37 10.82
C THR A 145 -0.65 1.42 10.58
N TRP A 146 -1.10 1.59 9.32
CA TRP A 146 -2.22 2.49 9.01
C TRP A 146 -3.49 2.13 9.79
N SER A 147 -3.81 0.83 9.90
CA SER A 147 -5.00 0.37 10.61
C SER A 147 -4.86 0.58 12.12
N LEU A 148 -3.65 0.40 12.65
CA LEU A 148 -3.35 0.71 14.05
C LEU A 148 -3.55 2.20 14.35
N ALA A 149 -3.15 3.09 13.42
CA ALA A 149 -3.37 4.53 13.57
C ALA A 149 -4.87 4.87 13.62
N VAL A 150 -5.70 4.29 12.74
CA VAL A 150 -7.16 4.44 12.76
C VAL A 150 -7.75 3.96 14.10
N GLU A 151 -7.30 2.80 14.60
CA GLU A 151 -7.72 2.28 15.92
C GLU A 151 -7.35 3.23 17.06
N GLU A 152 -6.11 3.72 17.10
CA GLU A 152 -5.64 4.61 18.18
C GLU A 152 -6.32 5.98 18.12
N GLN A 153 -6.57 6.52 16.93
CA GLN A 153 -7.39 7.73 16.77
C GLN A 153 -8.80 7.52 17.34
N TYR A 154 -9.43 6.37 17.07
CA TYR A 154 -10.71 6.03 17.69
C TYR A 154 -10.58 5.93 19.21
N TYR A 155 -9.52 5.36 19.75
CA TYR A 155 -9.31 5.25 21.20
C TYR A 155 -9.03 6.60 21.88
N ILE A 156 -8.56 7.60 21.13
CA ILE A 156 -8.42 8.97 21.63
C ILE A 156 -9.79 9.65 21.72
N PHE A 157 -10.60 9.57 20.67
CA PHE A 157 -11.84 10.33 20.59
C PHE A 157 -13.03 9.64 21.27
N PHE A 158 -13.17 8.33 21.13
CA PHE A 158 -14.37 7.62 21.55
C PHE A 158 -14.59 7.59 23.08
N PRO A 159 -13.59 7.45 23.96
CA PRO A 159 -13.81 7.54 25.41
C PRO A 159 -14.33 8.90 25.85
N LEU A 160 -13.82 9.99 25.25
CA LEU A 160 -14.28 11.35 25.53
C LEU A 160 -15.72 11.55 25.06
N PHE A 161 -16.00 11.11 23.83
CA PHE A 161 -17.34 11.11 23.27
C PHE A 161 -18.32 10.33 24.18
N LEU A 162 -17.98 9.11 24.58
CA LEU A 162 -18.84 8.26 25.40
C LEU A 162 -19.10 8.87 26.79
N LEU A 163 -18.10 9.48 27.41
CA LEU A 163 -18.24 10.19 28.69
C LEU A 163 -19.24 11.35 28.61
N LEU A 164 -19.12 12.16 27.57
CA LEU A 164 -20.01 13.29 27.34
C LEU A 164 -21.42 12.81 27.05
N ALA A 165 -21.54 11.81 26.17
CA ALA A 165 -22.82 11.27 25.73
C ALA A 165 -23.49 10.34 26.78
N TRP A 166 -22.77 9.88 27.81
CA TRP A 166 -23.31 8.98 28.86
C TRP A 166 -24.46 9.60 29.66
N LYS A 167 -24.51 10.93 29.68
CA LYS A 167 -25.63 11.68 30.32
C LYS A 167 -26.96 11.48 29.59
N LEU A 168 -26.92 11.04 28.32
CA LEU A 168 -28.13 10.73 27.57
C LEU A 168 -28.75 9.43 28.08
N LYS A 169 -30.09 9.31 28.01
CA LYS A 169 -30.76 8.02 28.27
C LYS A 169 -30.23 6.97 27.31
N LYS A 170 -29.99 5.74 27.81
CA LYS A 170 -29.38 4.63 27.02
C LYS A 170 -29.98 4.45 25.61
N PRO A 171 -31.32 4.50 25.36
CA PRO A 171 -31.86 4.39 24.02
C PRO A 171 -31.42 5.54 23.08
N ARG A 172 -31.34 6.78 23.59
CA ARG A 172 -30.91 7.97 22.83
C ARG A 172 -29.42 7.88 22.50
N LEU A 173 -28.59 7.42 23.44
CA LEU A 173 -27.17 7.19 23.22
C LEU A 173 -26.95 6.13 22.11
N THR A 174 -27.65 4.98 22.20
CA THR A 174 -27.56 3.92 21.16
C THR A 174 -28.02 4.46 19.80
N LEU A 175 -29.12 5.22 19.75
CA LEU A 175 -29.59 5.83 18.50
C LEU A 175 -28.58 6.83 17.93
N PHE A 176 -27.93 7.62 18.77
CA PHE A 176 -26.92 8.60 18.34
C PHE A 176 -25.69 7.88 17.75
N ILE A 177 -25.19 6.83 18.41
CA ILE A 177 -24.11 6.00 17.87
C ILE A 177 -24.53 5.36 16.54
N LEU A 178 -25.76 4.86 16.43
CA LEU A 178 -26.30 4.29 15.19
C LEU A 178 -26.33 5.33 14.05
N CYS A 179 -26.77 6.55 14.33
CA CYS A 179 -26.78 7.62 13.31
C CYS A 179 -25.36 7.94 12.80
N ILE A 180 -24.35 8.00 13.70
CA ILE A 180 -22.96 8.21 13.30
C ILE A 180 -22.46 7.01 12.49
N THR A 181 -22.80 5.77 12.89
CA THR A 181 -22.45 4.55 12.15
C THR A 181 -23.00 4.57 10.72
N CYS A 182 -24.30 4.88 10.56
CA CYS A 182 -24.94 5.00 9.25
C CYS A 182 -24.33 6.14 8.42
N GLY A 183 -24.03 7.28 9.01
CA GLY A 183 -23.39 8.41 8.34
C GLY A 183 -21.97 8.06 7.84
N SER A 184 -21.17 7.37 8.67
CA SER A 184 -19.84 6.90 8.29
C SER A 184 -19.89 5.84 7.19
N LEU A 185 -20.86 4.91 7.23
CA LEU A 185 -21.06 3.92 6.18
C LEU A 185 -21.52 4.58 4.85
N ALA A 186 -22.41 5.54 4.91
CA ALA A 186 -22.84 6.29 3.72
C ALA A 186 -21.66 7.06 3.10
N LEU A 187 -20.79 7.64 3.94
CA LEU A 187 -19.58 8.29 3.49
C LEU A 187 -18.60 7.29 2.87
N ALA A 188 -18.49 6.07 3.42
CA ALA A 188 -17.66 5.01 2.88
C ALA A 188 -18.15 4.56 1.50
N GLU A 189 -19.45 4.37 1.32
CA GLU A 189 -20.03 4.00 0.03
C GLU A 189 -19.80 5.08 -1.04
N TRP A 190 -20.01 6.35 -0.68
CA TRP A 190 -19.69 7.46 -1.57
C TRP A 190 -18.19 7.52 -1.89
N GLY A 191 -17.35 7.36 -0.87
CA GLY A 191 -15.90 7.38 -1.00
C GLY A 191 -15.34 6.25 -1.86
N ALA A 192 -15.96 5.07 -1.83
CA ALA A 192 -15.55 3.92 -2.64
C ALA A 192 -15.59 4.21 -4.15
N THR A 193 -16.52 5.08 -4.58
CA THR A 193 -16.68 5.46 -6.00
C THR A 193 -15.80 6.65 -6.38
N TYR A 194 -15.71 7.66 -5.51
CA TYR A 194 -15.13 8.95 -5.89
C TYR A 194 -13.73 9.22 -5.31
N HIS A 195 -13.38 8.59 -4.18
CA HIS A 195 -12.13 8.85 -3.45
C HIS A 195 -11.61 7.60 -2.71
N PRO A 196 -11.25 6.51 -3.39
CA PRO A 196 -10.97 5.22 -2.74
C PRO A 196 -9.78 5.25 -1.79
N ALA A 197 -8.69 5.95 -2.11
CA ALA A 197 -7.54 6.07 -1.21
C ALA A 197 -7.92 6.77 0.12
N ILE A 198 -8.67 7.89 0.05
CA ILE A 198 -9.22 8.58 1.22
C ILE A 198 -10.11 7.63 2.01
N ASN A 199 -10.98 6.93 1.29
CA ASN A 199 -11.95 5.99 1.84
C ASN A 199 -11.27 4.85 2.61
N PHE A 200 -10.19 4.30 2.06
CA PHE A 200 -9.48 3.18 2.64
C PHE A 200 -8.75 3.55 3.94
N TYR A 201 -8.05 4.67 3.96
CA TYR A 201 -7.11 4.99 5.02
C TYR A 201 -7.68 5.85 6.16
N LEU A 202 -8.76 6.64 5.95
CA LEU A 202 -9.15 7.63 6.93
C LEU A 202 -10.22 7.14 7.92
N LEU A 203 -10.11 7.60 9.17
CA LEU A 203 -11.05 7.25 10.25
C LEU A 203 -12.52 7.57 9.91
N PRO A 204 -12.91 8.71 9.29
CA PRO A 204 -14.32 9.01 9.07
C PRO A 204 -15.08 7.98 8.24
N THR A 205 -14.43 7.35 7.28
CA THR A 205 -15.00 6.32 6.38
C THR A 205 -14.89 4.90 6.95
N ARG A 206 -14.03 4.70 7.97
CA ARG A 206 -13.78 3.41 8.65
C ARG A 206 -14.41 3.35 10.06
N ALA A 207 -14.85 4.50 10.61
CA ALA A 207 -15.37 4.56 11.98
C ALA A 207 -16.60 3.68 12.20
N TRP A 208 -17.43 3.46 11.18
CA TRP A 208 -18.63 2.65 11.26
C TRP A 208 -18.36 1.19 11.64
N GLU A 209 -17.23 0.63 11.30
CA GLU A 209 -16.79 -0.74 11.63
C GLU A 209 -16.51 -0.85 13.14
N LEU A 210 -15.74 0.10 13.69
CA LEU A 210 -15.49 0.23 15.12
C LEU A 210 -16.80 0.50 15.90
N LEU A 211 -17.65 1.38 15.36
CA LEU A 211 -18.94 1.73 15.95
C LEU A 211 -19.94 0.57 15.89
N ALA A 212 -19.92 -0.29 14.86
CA ALA A 212 -20.71 -1.52 14.82
C ALA A 212 -20.35 -2.45 15.98
N GLY A 213 -19.03 -2.58 16.27
CA GLY A 213 -18.56 -3.26 17.48
C GLY A 213 -19.07 -2.60 18.76
N SER A 214 -19.10 -1.27 18.80
CA SER A 214 -19.61 -0.51 19.96
C SER A 214 -21.11 -0.69 20.16
N LEU A 215 -21.90 -0.69 19.08
CA LEU A 215 -23.32 -1.00 19.12
C LEU A 215 -23.57 -2.42 19.63
N THR A 216 -22.77 -3.39 19.18
CA THR A 216 -22.79 -4.77 19.66
C THR A 216 -22.58 -4.85 21.18
N ALA A 217 -21.60 -4.09 21.71
CA ALA A 217 -21.35 -3.99 23.15
C ALA A 217 -22.55 -3.38 23.89
N MET A 218 -23.12 -2.30 23.37
CA MET A 218 -24.29 -1.64 23.98
C MET A 218 -25.53 -2.54 24.03
N VAL A 219 -25.78 -3.33 22.98
CA VAL A 219 -26.85 -4.32 22.95
C VAL A 219 -26.66 -5.36 24.06
N LEU A 220 -25.45 -5.92 24.17
CA LEU A 220 -25.14 -6.93 25.21
C LEU A 220 -25.24 -6.32 26.62
N PHE A 221 -24.73 -5.12 26.82
CA PHE A 221 -24.80 -4.42 28.11
C PHE A 221 -26.25 -4.13 28.52
N ARG A 222 -27.13 -3.82 27.56
CA ARG A 222 -28.55 -3.55 27.81
C ARG A 222 -29.31 -4.84 28.18
N THR A 223 -28.99 -5.98 27.57
CA THR A 223 -29.76 -7.21 27.71
C THR A 223 -29.34 -8.06 28.89
N SER A 224 -28.09 -7.99 29.32
CA SER A 224 -27.52 -8.85 30.38
C SER A 224 -26.91 -8.10 31.55
N GLY A 225 -26.86 -6.75 31.50
CA GLY A 225 -26.15 -5.97 32.51
C GLY A 225 -24.62 -6.11 32.46
N VAL A 226 -24.13 -7.06 31.66
CA VAL A 226 -22.73 -7.38 31.42
C VAL A 226 -22.51 -7.46 29.93
N ALA A 227 -21.38 -7.01 29.41
CA ALA A 227 -21.09 -7.07 27.97
C ALA A 227 -20.75 -8.51 27.50
N ALA A 228 -21.57 -9.49 27.87
CA ALA A 228 -21.47 -10.88 27.47
C ALA A 228 -22.84 -11.45 27.08
N PRO A 229 -22.91 -12.41 26.14
CA PRO A 229 -24.18 -13.06 25.79
C PRO A 229 -24.80 -13.76 26.99
N ALA A 230 -26.13 -13.69 27.10
CA ALA A 230 -26.86 -14.41 28.13
C ALA A 230 -26.61 -15.91 28.01
N VAL A 231 -26.28 -16.56 29.14
CA VAL A 231 -26.05 -17.99 29.24
C VAL A 231 -27.36 -18.73 28.92
N GLY A 232 -27.32 -19.64 27.97
CA GLY A 232 -28.46 -20.53 27.59
C GLY A 232 -28.41 -20.89 26.11
N PHE A 233 -28.45 -22.19 25.82
CA PHE A 233 -28.54 -22.68 24.46
C PHE A 233 -29.92 -22.40 23.88
N LYS A 234 -29.98 -21.66 22.79
CA LYS A 234 -31.17 -21.51 21.97
C LYS A 234 -30.79 -21.77 20.51
N PRO A 235 -31.48 -22.68 19.78
CA PRO A 235 -31.09 -23.11 18.44
C PRO A 235 -30.89 -21.94 17.44
N TYR A 236 -31.77 -20.92 17.50
CA TYR A 236 -31.66 -19.77 16.62
C TYR A 236 -30.39 -18.93 16.86
N LYS A 237 -29.89 -18.87 18.13
CA LYS A 237 -28.63 -18.17 18.42
C LYS A 237 -27.43 -18.92 17.80
N ALA A 238 -27.45 -20.27 17.88
CA ALA A 238 -26.43 -21.08 17.25
C ALA A 238 -26.44 -20.92 15.73
N ALA A 239 -27.64 -20.89 15.12
CA ALA A 239 -27.79 -20.64 13.68
C ALA A 239 -27.25 -19.25 13.26
N LEU A 240 -27.58 -18.20 14.01
CA LEU A 240 -27.06 -16.83 13.74
C LEU A 240 -25.54 -16.75 13.88
N ALA A 241 -24.94 -17.46 14.85
CA ALA A 241 -23.48 -17.54 14.98
C ALA A 241 -22.83 -18.26 13.77
N ILE A 242 -23.46 -19.32 13.25
CA ILE A 242 -22.99 -20.06 12.05
C ILE A 242 -23.12 -19.17 10.81
N ILE A 243 -24.24 -18.47 10.64
CA ILE A 243 -24.42 -17.50 9.55
C ILE A 243 -23.32 -16.44 9.60
N GLY A 244 -23.02 -15.91 10.80
CA GLY A 244 -21.91 -14.97 10.98
C GLY A 244 -20.56 -15.52 10.52
N VAL A 245 -20.25 -16.79 10.84
CA VAL A 245 -19.05 -17.46 10.34
C VAL A 245 -19.08 -17.59 8.81
N GLY A 246 -20.21 -17.99 8.23
CA GLY A 246 -20.38 -18.10 6.79
C GLY A 246 -20.14 -16.78 6.06
N MET A 247 -20.65 -15.66 6.60
CA MET A 247 -20.42 -14.32 6.07
C MET A 247 -18.93 -13.93 6.11
N VAL A 248 -18.25 -14.19 7.22
CA VAL A 248 -16.80 -13.90 7.35
C VAL A 248 -16.00 -14.76 6.37
N LEU A 249 -16.25 -16.06 6.29
CA LEU A 249 -15.53 -16.95 5.37
C LEU A 249 -15.81 -16.59 3.90
N TYR A 250 -17.06 -16.25 3.56
CA TYR A 250 -17.41 -15.76 2.22
C TYR A 250 -16.57 -14.52 1.86
N SER A 251 -16.40 -13.57 2.77
CA SER A 251 -15.60 -12.36 2.52
C SER A 251 -14.12 -12.70 2.35
N ILE A 252 -13.56 -13.62 3.16
CA ILE A 252 -12.15 -14.00 3.09
C ILE A 252 -11.80 -14.70 1.77
N PHE A 253 -12.69 -15.55 1.26
CA PHE A 253 -12.41 -16.40 0.09
C PHE A 253 -13.05 -15.88 -1.22
N GLY A 254 -14.03 -15.00 -1.13
CA GLY A 254 -14.79 -14.52 -2.28
C GLY A 254 -14.56 -13.06 -2.66
N PHE A 255 -13.95 -12.25 -1.79
CA PHE A 255 -13.56 -10.89 -2.17
C PHE A 255 -12.21 -10.91 -2.88
N GLU A 256 -12.05 -9.96 -3.77
CA GLU A 256 -10.80 -9.72 -4.52
C GLU A 256 -10.34 -8.27 -4.30
N GLU A 257 -9.11 -7.95 -4.66
CA GLU A 257 -8.56 -6.58 -4.57
C GLU A 257 -9.37 -5.56 -5.37
N THR A 258 -10.07 -6.04 -6.42
CA THR A 258 -10.98 -5.23 -7.25
C THR A 258 -12.35 -4.96 -6.62
N THR A 259 -12.68 -5.64 -5.51
CA THR A 259 -13.94 -5.38 -4.80
C THR A 259 -13.91 -3.95 -4.23
N PRO A 260 -14.91 -3.08 -4.52
CA PRO A 260 -14.96 -1.73 -3.94
C PRO A 260 -14.91 -1.77 -2.40
N PHE A 261 -13.88 -1.14 -1.81
CA PHE A 261 -13.60 -1.33 -0.39
C PHE A 261 -12.98 -0.07 0.27
N PRO A 262 -13.45 0.34 1.49
CA PRO A 262 -14.67 -0.10 2.17
C PRO A 262 -15.94 0.42 1.48
N SER A 263 -16.99 -0.40 1.47
CA SER A 263 -18.28 -0.08 0.85
C SER A 263 -19.41 -0.89 1.50
N LEU A 264 -20.57 -0.98 0.87
CA LEU A 264 -21.64 -1.88 1.29
C LEU A 264 -21.22 -3.37 1.28
N TYR A 265 -20.23 -3.77 0.48
CA TYR A 265 -19.67 -5.14 0.55
C TYR A 265 -19.03 -5.41 1.92
N THR A 266 -18.42 -4.41 2.53
CA THR A 266 -17.78 -4.52 3.86
C THR A 266 -18.80 -4.78 4.99
N VAL A 267 -20.10 -4.53 4.74
CA VAL A 267 -21.17 -4.87 5.70
C VAL A 267 -21.21 -6.38 5.96
N ILE A 268 -20.83 -7.19 4.99
CA ILE A 268 -20.86 -8.67 5.12
C ILE A 268 -19.91 -9.14 6.23
N PRO A 269 -18.59 -8.89 6.19
CA PRO A 269 -17.69 -9.33 7.27
C PRO A 269 -17.96 -8.62 8.60
N VAL A 270 -18.35 -7.35 8.58
CA VAL A 270 -18.67 -6.57 9.80
C VAL A 270 -19.90 -7.14 10.51
N LEU A 271 -21.02 -7.36 9.78
CA LEU A 271 -22.23 -7.95 10.35
C LEU A 271 -21.97 -9.39 10.79
N GLY A 272 -21.24 -10.19 9.99
CA GLY A 272 -20.82 -11.53 10.37
C GLY A 272 -20.09 -11.56 11.70
N THR A 273 -19.14 -10.64 11.88
CA THR A 273 -18.38 -10.50 13.14
C THR A 273 -19.29 -10.09 14.31
N CYS A 274 -20.21 -9.15 14.10
CA CYS A 274 -21.20 -8.76 15.12
C CYS A 274 -22.07 -9.94 15.54
N LEU A 275 -22.54 -10.75 14.58
CA LEU A 275 -23.35 -11.95 14.86
C LEU A 275 -22.56 -12.98 15.69
N ILE A 276 -21.29 -13.21 15.37
CA ILE A 276 -20.42 -14.09 16.15
C ILE A 276 -20.29 -13.55 17.58
N ILE A 277 -19.98 -12.28 17.77
CA ILE A 277 -19.81 -11.67 19.10
C ILE A 277 -21.11 -11.75 19.91
N LEU A 278 -22.27 -11.55 19.29
CA LEU A 278 -23.57 -11.55 19.96
C LEU A 278 -24.03 -12.96 20.36
N PHE A 279 -23.75 -13.97 19.52
CA PHE A 279 -24.42 -15.26 19.63
C PHE A 279 -23.50 -16.45 19.82
N ALA A 280 -22.17 -16.32 19.55
CA ALA A 280 -21.23 -17.40 19.87
C ALA A 280 -21.09 -17.54 21.39
N SER A 281 -21.23 -18.79 21.85
CA SER A 281 -21.11 -19.15 23.26
C SER A 281 -20.46 -20.54 23.41
N PRO A 282 -19.91 -20.92 24.56
CA PRO A 282 -19.35 -22.26 24.77
C PRO A 282 -20.33 -23.43 24.53
N GLN A 283 -21.65 -23.16 24.52
CA GLN A 283 -22.67 -24.17 24.27
C GLN A 283 -22.94 -24.45 22.78
N CYS A 284 -22.61 -23.51 21.89
CA CYS A 284 -22.78 -23.70 20.44
C CYS A 284 -21.48 -24.15 19.77
N VAL A 285 -21.59 -24.75 18.59
CA VAL A 285 -20.44 -25.26 17.80
C VAL A 285 -19.45 -24.14 17.52
N THR A 286 -19.92 -22.98 17.02
CA THR A 286 -19.10 -21.83 16.72
C THR A 286 -18.25 -21.40 17.93
N GLY A 287 -18.86 -21.23 19.10
CA GLY A 287 -18.13 -20.84 20.30
C GLY A 287 -17.14 -21.90 20.78
N ARG A 288 -17.47 -23.19 20.64
CA ARG A 288 -16.56 -24.31 20.96
C ARG A 288 -15.34 -24.31 20.03
N VAL A 289 -15.53 -24.18 18.74
CA VAL A 289 -14.45 -24.14 17.74
C VAL A 289 -13.53 -22.95 17.98
N LEU A 290 -14.09 -21.75 18.13
CA LEU A 290 -13.31 -20.55 18.41
C LEU A 290 -12.57 -20.61 19.77
N SER A 291 -13.08 -21.40 20.72
CA SER A 291 -12.44 -21.59 22.04
C SER A 291 -11.42 -22.72 22.07
N LEU A 292 -11.12 -23.38 20.96
CA LEU A 292 -10.05 -24.38 20.88
C LEU A 292 -8.71 -23.77 21.27
N LYS A 293 -7.89 -24.52 22.00
CA LYS A 293 -6.58 -24.05 22.50
C LYS A 293 -5.69 -23.44 21.41
N PRO A 294 -5.54 -24.05 20.21
CA PRO A 294 -4.74 -23.45 19.12
C PRO A 294 -5.31 -22.10 18.67
N MET A 295 -6.64 -22.00 18.48
CA MET A 295 -7.31 -20.75 18.06
C MET A 295 -7.07 -19.65 19.09
N VAL A 296 -7.29 -19.94 20.36
CA VAL A 296 -7.06 -18.97 21.43
C VAL A 296 -5.58 -18.58 21.52
N TRP A 297 -4.68 -19.53 21.35
CA TRP A 297 -3.23 -19.26 21.42
C TRP A 297 -2.76 -18.32 20.30
N ILE A 298 -3.14 -18.58 19.05
CA ILE A 298 -2.83 -17.70 17.93
C ILE A 298 -3.49 -16.31 18.12
N GLY A 299 -4.74 -16.29 18.60
CA GLY A 299 -5.43 -15.03 18.89
C GLY A 299 -4.78 -14.17 19.97
N LEU A 300 -4.15 -14.80 20.96
CA LEU A 300 -3.36 -14.09 21.97
C LEU A 300 -2.07 -13.49 21.39
N LEU A 301 -1.49 -14.11 20.35
CA LEU A 301 -0.32 -13.62 19.63
C LEU A 301 -0.67 -12.66 18.51
N SER A 302 -1.96 -12.50 18.17
CA SER A 302 -2.42 -11.82 16.96
C SER A 302 -1.85 -10.40 16.79
N TYR A 303 -1.70 -9.63 17.86
CA TYR A 303 -1.14 -8.29 17.80
C TYR A 303 0.35 -8.31 17.42
N SER A 304 1.16 -9.10 18.07
CA SER A 304 2.57 -9.25 17.71
C SER A 304 2.75 -9.87 16.32
N ALA A 305 1.93 -10.87 15.94
CA ALA A 305 1.97 -11.46 14.61
C ALA A 305 1.61 -10.44 13.53
N TYR A 306 0.60 -9.59 13.78
CA TYR A 306 0.24 -8.48 12.92
C TYR A 306 1.36 -7.44 12.78
N LEU A 307 2.12 -7.16 13.84
CA LEU A 307 3.24 -6.23 13.77
C LEU A 307 4.44 -6.80 12.98
N TRP A 308 4.72 -8.10 13.08
CA TRP A 308 5.89 -8.71 12.46
C TRP A 308 5.72 -9.09 10.99
N HIS A 309 4.47 -9.41 10.53
CA HIS A 309 4.30 -9.99 9.21
C HIS A 309 4.76 -9.07 8.08
N GLN A 310 4.35 -7.81 8.10
CA GLN A 310 4.66 -6.87 7.03
C GLN A 310 6.17 -6.52 6.97
N PRO A 311 6.85 -6.17 8.07
CA PRO A 311 8.30 -5.96 8.03
C PRO A 311 9.08 -7.17 7.49
N ILE A 312 8.71 -8.39 7.90
CA ILE A 312 9.37 -9.61 7.43
C ILE A 312 9.15 -9.81 5.93
N PHE A 313 7.92 -9.67 5.44
CA PHE A 313 7.61 -9.86 4.03
C PHE A 313 8.19 -8.76 3.16
N ALA A 314 8.10 -7.49 3.59
CA ALA A 314 8.67 -6.37 2.87
C ALA A 314 10.20 -6.48 2.78
N LEU A 315 10.87 -6.75 3.89
CA LEU A 315 12.32 -6.90 3.90
C LEU A 315 12.78 -8.13 3.10
N TYR A 316 12.00 -9.22 3.08
CA TYR A 316 12.30 -10.36 2.21
C TYR A 316 12.23 -9.95 0.74
N ARG A 317 11.19 -9.20 0.33
CA ARG A 317 11.03 -8.69 -1.04
C ARG A 317 12.17 -7.76 -1.46
N LEU A 318 12.76 -7.03 -0.51
CA LEU A 318 13.89 -6.12 -0.73
C LEU A 318 15.26 -6.82 -0.56
N SER A 319 15.28 -8.08 -0.14
CA SER A 319 16.52 -8.79 0.19
C SER A 319 17.16 -9.46 -1.02
N PRO A 320 18.49 -9.68 -1.02
CA PRO A 320 19.17 -10.48 -2.03
C PRO A 320 18.73 -11.95 -2.09
N LEU A 321 18.00 -12.42 -1.08
CA LEU A 321 17.52 -13.81 -1.01
C LEU A 321 16.41 -14.15 -2.01
N GLN A 322 15.82 -13.13 -2.65
CA GLN A 322 14.72 -13.26 -3.61
C GLN A 322 15.15 -13.95 -4.94
N PHE A 323 16.45 -14.12 -5.18
CA PHE A 323 16.98 -14.69 -6.42
C PHE A 323 16.95 -16.22 -6.49
N SER A 324 16.48 -16.93 -5.47
CA SER A 324 16.38 -18.38 -5.48
C SER A 324 15.12 -18.84 -6.23
N ASN A 325 15.24 -19.92 -7.01
CA ASN A 325 14.10 -20.58 -7.68
C ASN A 325 13.08 -21.21 -6.71
N TYR A 326 13.22 -20.98 -5.38
CA TYR A 326 12.42 -21.56 -4.30
C TYR A 326 11.47 -20.56 -3.66
N ASP A 327 11.12 -19.47 -4.34
CA ASP A 327 10.36 -18.36 -3.76
C ASP A 327 9.00 -18.77 -3.15
N GLU A 328 8.27 -19.68 -3.78
CA GLU A 328 6.99 -20.16 -3.23
C GLU A 328 7.17 -20.99 -1.93
N ALA A 329 8.29 -21.70 -1.79
CA ALA A 329 8.57 -22.51 -0.61
C ALA A 329 9.04 -21.67 0.60
N ILE A 330 9.48 -20.44 0.39
CA ILE A 330 10.01 -19.56 1.45
C ILE A 330 8.89 -18.92 2.27
N PHE A 331 7.76 -18.54 1.67
CA PHE A 331 6.68 -17.88 2.42
C PHE A 331 6.12 -18.70 3.60
N PRO A 332 5.93 -20.03 3.51
CA PRO A 332 5.61 -20.83 4.68
C PRO A 332 6.65 -20.71 5.81
N LEU A 333 7.94 -20.66 5.48
CA LEU A 333 9.00 -20.48 6.47
C LEU A 333 8.98 -19.08 7.08
N LEU A 334 8.71 -18.05 6.29
CA LEU A 334 8.53 -16.67 6.77
C LEU A 334 7.32 -16.58 7.71
N ILE A 335 6.22 -17.25 7.42
CA ILE A 335 5.05 -17.31 8.31
C ILE A 335 5.42 -17.97 9.64
N ILE A 336 6.19 -19.07 9.63
CA ILE A 336 6.70 -19.68 10.84
C ILE A 336 7.58 -18.69 11.62
N ALA A 337 8.44 -17.94 10.94
CA ALA A 337 9.28 -16.91 11.56
C ALA A 337 8.43 -15.77 12.15
N VAL A 338 7.35 -15.33 11.48
CA VAL A 338 6.38 -14.36 12.00
C VAL A 338 5.81 -14.82 13.33
N PHE A 339 5.32 -16.06 13.41
CA PHE A 339 4.74 -16.58 14.66
C PHE A 339 5.81 -16.84 15.73
N GLY A 340 7.01 -17.25 15.36
CA GLY A 340 8.15 -17.39 16.28
C GLY A 340 8.54 -16.06 16.93
N LEU A 341 8.74 -15.02 16.12
CA LEU A 341 9.06 -13.67 16.59
C LEU A 341 7.87 -13.05 17.35
N ALA A 342 6.64 -13.30 16.91
CA ALA A 342 5.45 -12.88 17.64
C ALA A 342 5.38 -13.48 19.04
N TRP A 343 5.70 -14.78 19.18
CA TRP A 343 5.75 -15.43 20.48
C TRP A 343 6.84 -14.86 21.40
N ILE A 344 8.04 -14.59 20.84
CA ILE A 344 9.15 -13.94 21.57
C ILE A 344 8.71 -12.55 22.04
N SER A 345 8.17 -11.72 21.15
CA SER A 345 7.69 -10.38 21.47
C SER A 345 6.59 -10.41 22.52
N TRP A 346 5.59 -11.30 22.35
CA TRP A 346 4.50 -11.45 23.29
C TRP A 346 4.99 -11.83 24.69
N LYS A 347 5.90 -12.83 24.76
CA LYS A 347 6.37 -13.38 26.03
C LYS A 347 7.34 -12.45 26.77
N TYR A 348 8.30 -11.86 26.04
CA TYR A 348 9.44 -11.16 26.66
C TYR A 348 9.32 -9.64 26.62
N ILE A 349 8.52 -9.09 25.68
CA ILE A 349 8.34 -7.64 25.53
C ILE A 349 6.98 -7.21 26.04
N GLU A 350 5.87 -7.77 25.51
CA GLU A 350 4.53 -7.31 25.90
C GLU A 350 4.15 -7.75 27.32
N ALA A 351 4.30 -9.03 27.67
CA ALA A 351 3.83 -9.56 28.93
C ALA A 351 4.44 -8.85 30.15
N PRO A 352 5.75 -8.51 30.19
CA PRO A 352 6.34 -7.78 31.32
C PRO A 352 5.70 -6.39 31.54
N PHE A 353 5.34 -5.67 30.48
CA PHE A 353 4.70 -4.35 30.59
C PHE A 353 3.23 -4.45 31.03
N ARG A 354 2.56 -5.55 30.75
CA ARG A 354 1.17 -5.78 31.17
C ARG A 354 1.01 -5.98 32.68
N TYR A 355 2.06 -6.43 33.36
CA TYR A 355 2.03 -6.63 34.81
C TYR A 355 2.25 -5.30 35.56
N LYS A 356 1.18 -4.79 36.21
CA LYS A 356 1.19 -3.52 36.96
C LYS A 356 2.25 -3.44 38.05
N ASN A 357 2.61 -4.56 38.63
CA ASN A 357 3.56 -4.63 39.74
C ASN A 357 5.04 -4.45 39.34
N ARG A 358 5.37 -4.47 38.03
CA ARG A 358 6.75 -4.31 37.55
C ARG A 358 7.11 -2.87 37.18
N ILE A 359 6.18 -2.12 36.65
CA ILE A 359 6.41 -0.74 36.18
C ILE A 359 5.26 0.12 36.68
N SER A 360 5.57 1.22 37.37
CA SER A 360 4.57 2.18 37.85
C SER A 360 3.88 2.91 36.68
N GLN A 361 2.71 3.51 36.92
CA GLN A 361 2.00 4.31 35.93
C GLN A 361 2.87 5.43 35.37
N ALA A 362 3.54 6.19 36.25
CA ALA A 362 4.47 7.25 35.82
C ALA A 362 5.64 6.71 35.00
N GLY A 363 6.15 5.52 35.37
CA GLY A 363 7.21 4.84 34.64
C GLY A 363 6.79 4.47 33.20
N VAL A 364 5.56 3.99 33.01
CA VAL A 364 5.02 3.69 31.67
C VAL A 364 4.92 4.93 30.82
N PHE A 365 4.40 6.05 31.36
CA PHE A 365 4.31 7.29 30.56
C PHE A 365 5.69 7.90 30.25
N LYS A 366 6.64 7.87 31.19
CA LYS A 366 8.02 8.28 30.90
C LYS A 366 8.65 7.43 29.81
N TRP A 367 8.49 6.12 29.88
CA TRP A 367 8.98 5.21 28.84
C TRP A 367 8.29 5.45 27.49
N ALA A 368 6.98 5.66 27.47
CA ALA A 368 6.22 5.95 26.27
C ALA A 368 6.72 7.24 25.58
N VAL A 369 6.88 8.32 26.35
CA VAL A 369 7.40 9.58 25.82
C VAL A 369 8.83 9.42 25.30
N ALA A 370 9.70 8.75 26.06
CA ALA A 370 11.07 8.49 25.63
C ALA A 370 11.13 7.67 24.33
N SER A 371 10.26 6.65 24.19
CA SER A 371 10.17 5.83 22.97
C SER A 371 9.68 6.66 21.77
N ILE A 372 8.67 7.50 21.95
CA ILE A 372 8.16 8.40 20.91
C ILE A 372 9.25 9.38 20.46
N VAL A 373 9.93 10.03 21.41
CA VAL A 373 11.02 10.96 21.09
C VAL A 373 12.15 10.25 20.35
N LEU A 374 12.52 9.05 20.77
CA LEU A 374 13.55 8.26 20.09
C LEU A 374 13.13 7.87 18.65
N LEU A 375 11.87 7.44 18.44
CA LEU A 375 11.38 7.15 17.09
C LEU A 375 11.36 8.40 16.20
N LEU A 376 10.96 9.55 16.74
CA LEU A 376 11.00 10.83 16.00
C LEU A 376 12.44 11.23 15.66
N ALA A 377 13.40 11.02 16.56
CA ALA A 377 14.81 11.27 16.30
C ALA A 377 15.36 10.32 15.21
N ILE A 378 15.09 9.02 15.31
CA ILE A 378 15.50 8.04 14.30
C ILE A 378 14.87 8.37 12.94
N GLY A 379 13.56 8.58 12.88
CA GLY A 379 12.87 8.91 11.64
C GLY A 379 13.36 10.23 11.04
N GLY A 380 13.60 11.25 11.87
CA GLY A 380 14.19 12.52 11.45
C GLY A 380 15.61 12.36 10.89
N THR A 381 16.44 11.53 11.53
CA THR A 381 17.79 11.22 11.05
C THR A 381 17.73 10.52 9.69
N LEU A 382 16.91 9.46 9.54
CA LEU A 382 16.74 8.78 8.26
C LEU A 382 16.25 9.76 7.18
N ASN A 383 15.26 10.58 7.47
CA ASN A 383 14.71 11.56 6.52
C ASN A 383 15.73 12.64 6.09
N THR A 384 16.71 12.96 6.93
CA THR A 384 17.71 14.00 6.61
C THR A 384 18.99 13.46 6.00
N VAL A 385 19.46 12.30 6.48
CA VAL A 385 20.72 11.68 6.03
C VAL A 385 20.54 11.05 4.65
N PHE A 386 19.43 10.35 4.43
CA PHE A 386 19.15 9.63 3.19
C PHE A 386 18.26 10.45 2.24
N LYS A 387 18.47 11.76 2.15
CA LYS A 387 17.82 12.54 1.08
C LYS A 387 18.35 12.05 -0.25
N PRO A 388 17.47 11.76 -1.24
CA PRO A 388 17.93 11.57 -2.61
C PRO A 388 18.81 12.76 -2.96
N GLN A 389 20.01 12.50 -3.43
CA GLN A 389 20.85 13.57 -3.97
C GLN A 389 20.12 14.09 -5.22
N VAL A 390 19.47 15.23 -5.08
CA VAL A 390 19.05 16.03 -6.24
C VAL A 390 20.37 16.46 -6.89
N ASP A 391 20.64 15.97 -8.10
CA ASP A 391 21.84 16.36 -8.81
C ASP A 391 21.86 17.89 -8.93
N PRO A 392 23.00 18.55 -8.59
CA PRO A 392 23.13 20.00 -8.75
C PRO A 392 22.82 20.51 -10.19
N MET A 393 22.82 19.63 -11.19
CA MET A 393 22.37 19.99 -12.56
C MET A 393 20.89 20.33 -12.68
N ALA A 394 20.04 20.00 -11.71
CA ALA A 394 18.67 20.48 -11.61
C ALA A 394 18.56 22.01 -11.39
N VAL A 395 19.67 22.73 -11.33
CA VAL A 395 19.72 24.15 -10.98
C VAL A 395 19.00 25.05 -12.00
N ASN A 396 18.76 24.58 -13.23
CA ASN A 396 18.07 25.36 -14.27
C ASN A 396 16.76 24.72 -14.78
N VAL A 397 16.23 23.70 -14.10
CA VAL A 397 14.96 23.09 -14.47
C VAL A 397 13.82 23.95 -13.95
N GLN A 398 13.05 24.53 -14.84
CA GLN A 398 11.89 25.36 -14.53
C GLN A 398 10.59 24.57 -14.72
N ASP A 399 9.56 24.91 -13.95
CA ASP A 399 8.21 24.44 -14.24
C ASP A 399 7.69 25.14 -15.52
N CYS A 400 6.86 24.44 -16.30
CA CYS A 400 6.30 25.05 -17.52
C CYS A 400 5.18 26.03 -17.14
N ASP A 401 5.37 27.32 -17.43
CA ASP A 401 4.35 28.33 -17.21
C ASP A 401 3.14 28.11 -18.15
N GLY A 402 1.94 28.18 -17.58
CA GLY A 402 0.70 28.11 -18.37
C GLY A 402 0.28 26.70 -18.79
N TYR A 403 0.95 25.66 -18.35
CA TYR A 403 0.54 24.29 -18.58
C TYR A 403 -0.50 23.90 -17.53
N ASP A 404 -1.77 23.94 -17.92
CA ASP A 404 -2.86 23.60 -17.00
C ASP A 404 -2.95 22.10 -16.79
N SER A 405 -2.67 21.66 -15.59
CA SER A 405 -2.80 20.25 -15.20
C SER A 405 -4.26 19.77 -15.18
N GLY A 406 -5.24 20.68 -15.28
CA GLY A 406 -6.66 20.33 -15.23
C GLY A 406 -7.08 19.52 -14.02
N GLY A 407 -6.30 19.59 -12.90
CA GLY A 407 -6.47 18.77 -11.71
C GLY A 407 -5.85 17.36 -11.82
N SER A 408 -5.08 17.08 -12.90
CA SER A 408 -4.31 15.84 -13.07
C SER A 408 -2.89 15.98 -12.51
N GLU A 409 -2.24 14.85 -12.20
CA GLU A 409 -0.84 14.81 -11.77
C GLU A 409 0.17 15.01 -12.92
N LEU A 410 -0.21 15.72 -13.97
CA LEU A 410 0.70 16.05 -15.07
C LEU A 410 1.84 16.92 -14.53
N VAL A 411 3.07 16.47 -14.77
CA VAL A 411 4.29 17.19 -14.42
C VAL A 411 4.97 17.66 -15.69
N CYS A 412 5.23 18.97 -15.78
CA CYS A 412 5.99 19.53 -16.88
C CYS A 412 7.23 20.27 -16.36
N LYS A 413 8.38 19.94 -16.93
CA LYS A 413 9.67 20.59 -16.66
C LYS A 413 10.27 21.10 -17.97
N LYS A 414 11.08 22.15 -17.91
CA LYS A 414 11.78 22.68 -19.10
C LYS A 414 13.23 23.04 -18.80
N ILE A 415 14.09 22.90 -19.80
CA ILE A 415 15.48 23.33 -19.82
C ILE A 415 15.72 24.19 -21.05
N GLY A 416 16.39 25.34 -20.88
CA GLY A 416 16.69 26.26 -21.96
C GLY A 416 15.55 27.21 -22.32
N THR A 417 15.88 28.20 -23.15
CA THR A 417 14.98 29.28 -23.59
C THR A 417 15.09 29.56 -25.10
N GLY A 418 15.64 28.60 -25.87
CA GLY A 418 15.82 28.69 -27.30
C GLY A 418 14.51 28.63 -28.08
N SER A 419 14.56 28.99 -29.36
CA SER A 419 13.40 28.99 -30.25
C SER A 419 13.06 27.59 -30.80
N ARG A 420 13.99 26.64 -30.79
CA ARG A 420 13.78 25.27 -31.25
C ARG A 420 13.29 24.45 -30.11
N LEU A 421 12.13 23.84 -30.21
CA LEU A 421 11.46 23.09 -29.13
C LEU A 421 11.51 21.60 -29.40
N VAL A 422 12.03 20.85 -28.40
CA VAL A 422 11.95 19.40 -28.34
C VAL A 422 11.10 19.00 -27.14
N VAL A 423 10.11 18.15 -27.35
CA VAL A 423 9.23 17.66 -26.29
C VAL A 423 9.44 16.18 -26.07
N LEU A 424 9.77 15.79 -24.83
CA LEU A 424 9.72 14.41 -24.37
C LEU A 424 8.36 14.21 -23.69
N PHE A 425 7.57 13.28 -24.21
CA PHE A 425 6.20 13.06 -23.78
C PHE A 425 5.97 11.61 -23.37
N GLY A 426 5.47 11.38 -22.15
CA GLY A 426 5.28 10.01 -21.69
C GLY A 426 4.87 9.85 -20.22
N ASP A 427 5.16 8.69 -19.68
CA ASP A 427 4.91 8.34 -18.29
C ASP A 427 6.01 8.87 -17.33
N SER A 428 6.12 8.28 -16.14
CA SER A 428 7.10 8.67 -15.12
C SER A 428 8.57 8.52 -15.57
N HIS A 429 8.85 7.77 -16.66
CA HIS A 429 10.21 7.57 -17.20
C HIS A 429 10.73 8.80 -17.96
N VAL A 430 9.87 9.77 -18.26
CA VAL A 430 10.28 11.05 -18.87
C VAL A 430 11.14 11.88 -17.90
N LEU A 431 10.74 11.97 -16.62
CA LEU A 431 11.37 12.89 -15.68
C LEU A 431 12.85 12.57 -15.38
N PRO A 432 13.26 11.31 -15.22
CA PRO A 432 14.67 10.98 -15.05
C PRO A 432 15.57 11.43 -16.20
N LEU A 433 15.02 11.57 -17.42
CA LEU A 433 15.79 11.99 -18.58
C LEU A 433 16.19 13.47 -18.56
N VAL A 434 15.65 14.27 -17.66
CA VAL A 434 16.10 15.65 -17.41
C VAL A 434 17.61 15.72 -17.20
N ASP A 435 18.18 14.74 -16.48
CA ASP A 435 19.61 14.65 -16.20
C ASP A 435 20.48 14.26 -17.42
N ALA A 436 19.86 13.83 -18.52
CA ALA A 436 20.56 13.58 -19.78
C ALA A 436 20.81 14.86 -20.61
N PHE A 437 20.16 15.97 -20.26
CA PHE A 437 20.21 17.22 -21.00
C PHE A 437 20.94 18.31 -20.22
N SER A 438 21.58 19.21 -20.95
CA SER A 438 22.15 20.45 -20.46
C SER A 438 21.58 21.61 -21.27
N GLU A 439 21.68 22.84 -20.75
CA GLU A 439 21.35 24.02 -21.55
C GLU A 439 22.16 24.04 -22.85
N ASP A 440 21.46 24.18 -23.95
CA ASP A 440 22.03 24.31 -25.29
C ASP A 440 21.54 25.61 -25.92
N ALA A 441 22.46 26.36 -26.53
CA ALA A 441 22.14 27.64 -27.16
C ALA A 441 21.15 27.45 -28.34
N GLY A 442 19.96 28.00 -28.23
CA GLY A 442 18.93 27.93 -29.24
C GLY A 442 17.91 26.81 -29.08
N MET A 443 18.08 25.89 -28.11
CA MET A 443 17.15 24.81 -27.86
C MET A 443 16.35 25.04 -26.57
N THR A 444 15.10 24.55 -26.58
CA THR A 444 14.27 24.38 -25.38
C THR A 444 13.82 22.91 -25.32
N TYR A 445 14.09 22.26 -24.21
CA TYR A 445 13.67 20.89 -23.93
C TYR A 445 12.52 20.93 -22.95
N MET A 446 11.40 20.31 -23.29
CA MET A 446 10.25 20.16 -22.40
C MET A 446 10.00 18.68 -22.09
N PHE A 447 9.80 18.40 -20.81
CA PHE A 447 9.58 17.06 -20.25
C PHE A 447 8.16 17.00 -19.73
N VAL A 448 7.26 16.41 -20.51
CA VAL A 448 5.83 16.28 -20.18
C VAL A 448 5.56 14.86 -19.72
N SER A 449 5.42 14.70 -18.41
CA SER A 449 5.22 13.41 -17.77
C SER A 449 3.82 13.27 -17.18
N ILE A 450 3.19 12.15 -17.46
CA ILE A 450 1.90 11.74 -16.87
C ILE A 450 2.14 10.41 -16.19
N PRO A 451 2.44 10.40 -14.88
CA PRO A 451 2.82 9.19 -14.17
C PRO A 451 1.84 8.02 -14.38
N GLY A 452 2.38 6.88 -14.76
CA GLY A 452 1.61 5.66 -15.01
C GLY A 452 0.78 5.64 -16.30
N CYS A 453 0.88 6.65 -17.16
CA CYS A 453 0.13 6.74 -18.41
C CYS A 453 1.05 6.69 -19.63
N PRO A 454 0.84 5.76 -20.58
CA PRO A 454 1.61 5.74 -21.82
C PRO A 454 1.25 6.95 -22.70
N PRO A 455 2.19 7.47 -23.51
CA PRO A 455 1.91 8.55 -24.46
C PRO A 455 1.17 8.04 -25.71
N LEU A 456 0.07 7.31 -25.55
CA LEU A 456 -0.59 6.57 -26.62
C LEU A 456 -2.06 7.02 -26.79
N VAL A 457 -2.35 7.68 -27.90
CA VAL A 457 -3.70 8.16 -28.25
C VAL A 457 -4.62 6.99 -28.61
N GLY A 458 -5.89 7.07 -28.21
CA GLY A 458 -6.92 6.08 -28.48
C GLY A 458 -6.93 4.89 -27.54
N LEU A 459 -6.15 4.99 -26.46
CA LEU A 459 -6.14 4.04 -25.37
C LEU A 459 -6.66 4.67 -24.08
N GLU A 460 -7.20 3.82 -23.23
CA GLU A 460 -7.48 4.14 -21.83
C GLU A 460 -6.84 3.09 -20.93
N ARG A 461 -6.43 3.51 -19.74
CA ARG A 461 -5.88 2.59 -18.76
C ARG A 461 -7.02 1.97 -17.96
N TYR A 462 -7.01 0.65 -17.86
CA TYR A 462 -7.97 -0.13 -17.10
C TYR A 462 -7.25 -1.09 -16.16
N ASP A 463 -7.05 -0.66 -14.92
CA ASP A 463 -6.35 -1.48 -13.91
C ASP A 463 -7.25 -2.51 -13.24
N GLY A 464 -8.57 -2.46 -13.46
CA GLY A 464 -9.54 -3.24 -12.70
C GLY A 464 -9.64 -2.83 -11.22
N ILE A 465 -8.79 -1.94 -10.79
CA ILE A 465 -8.71 -1.35 -9.44
C ILE A 465 -9.10 0.12 -9.65
N GLY A 466 -10.40 0.36 -9.81
CA GLY A 466 -10.90 1.69 -10.09
C GLY A 466 -10.25 2.72 -9.18
N ASN A 467 -9.61 3.70 -9.77
CA ASN A 467 -9.20 5.00 -9.24
C ASN A 467 -7.71 5.23 -9.17
N SER A 468 -7.34 6.17 -9.91
CA SER A 468 -6.18 7.06 -9.84
C SER A 468 -5.25 7.03 -11.03
N SER A 469 -5.59 6.40 -12.13
CA SER A 469 -4.80 6.67 -13.31
C SER A 469 -5.24 7.99 -13.92
N ASN A 470 -4.27 8.85 -14.17
CA ASN A 470 -4.47 10.11 -14.89
C ASN A 470 -4.94 9.88 -16.36
N CYS A 471 -5.27 8.65 -16.74
CA CYS A 471 -5.64 8.24 -18.09
C CYS A 471 -6.72 7.14 -18.11
N ASP A 472 -7.59 7.10 -17.10
CA ASP A 472 -8.70 6.14 -16.97
C ASP A 472 -10.00 6.60 -17.67
N LYS A 473 -10.00 7.81 -18.26
CA LYS A 473 -11.16 8.36 -18.94
C LYS A 473 -10.95 8.40 -20.45
N PRO A 474 -11.95 8.01 -21.24
CA PRO A 474 -11.89 8.10 -22.70
C PRO A 474 -11.47 9.51 -23.17
N GLY A 475 -10.60 9.57 -24.15
CA GLY A 475 -10.10 10.83 -24.74
C GLY A 475 -9.10 11.60 -23.85
N GLN A 476 -8.72 11.09 -22.70
CA GLN A 476 -7.80 11.83 -21.80
C GLN A 476 -6.37 11.85 -22.35
N LEU A 477 -5.87 10.74 -22.86
CA LEU A 477 -4.56 10.68 -23.51
C LEU A 477 -4.51 11.53 -24.78
N ALA A 478 -5.60 11.57 -25.55
CA ALA A 478 -5.72 12.46 -26.71
C ALA A 478 -5.62 13.94 -26.32
N ARG A 479 -6.26 14.36 -25.23
CA ARG A 479 -6.16 15.75 -24.73
C ARG A 479 -4.74 16.13 -24.34
N TYR A 480 -3.99 15.22 -23.70
CA TYR A 480 -2.59 15.48 -23.40
C TYR A 480 -1.72 15.58 -24.67
N ALA A 481 -1.96 14.71 -25.64
CA ALA A 481 -1.30 14.80 -26.94
C ALA A 481 -1.65 16.10 -27.70
N GLU A 482 -2.91 16.61 -27.61
CA GLU A 482 -3.31 17.90 -28.13
C GLU A 482 -2.55 19.06 -27.48
N GLN A 483 -2.34 19.02 -26.16
CA GLN A 483 -1.55 20.04 -25.47
C GLN A 483 -0.11 20.06 -25.99
N VAL A 484 0.50 18.89 -26.20
CA VAL A 484 1.83 18.78 -26.80
C VAL A 484 1.83 19.30 -28.24
N ALA A 485 0.83 18.91 -29.04
CA ALA A 485 0.72 19.34 -30.43
C ALA A 485 0.55 20.86 -30.56
N ASN A 486 -0.19 21.50 -29.65
CA ASN A 486 -0.40 22.96 -29.64
C ASN A 486 0.89 23.78 -29.45
N LEU A 487 1.94 23.15 -28.86
CA LEU A 487 3.26 23.77 -28.74
C LEU A 487 4.02 23.83 -30.04
N GLN A 488 3.58 23.12 -31.09
CA GLN A 488 4.25 23.00 -32.39
C GLN A 488 5.75 22.68 -32.26
N PRO A 489 6.13 21.60 -31.58
CA PRO A 489 7.53 21.27 -31.36
C PRO A 489 8.20 20.87 -32.67
N GLU A 490 9.52 21.10 -32.76
CA GLU A 490 10.32 20.60 -33.90
C GLU A 490 10.45 19.06 -33.82
N LYS A 491 10.57 18.52 -32.59
CA LYS A 491 10.70 17.09 -32.36
C LYS A 491 9.89 16.63 -31.14
N ILE A 492 9.28 15.46 -31.28
CA ILE A 492 8.53 14.79 -30.21
C ILE A 492 9.19 13.43 -29.97
N ILE A 493 9.55 13.15 -28.71
CA ILE A 493 10.12 11.88 -28.29
C ILE A 493 9.12 11.22 -27.35
N LEU A 494 8.52 10.10 -27.78
CA LEU A 494 7.61 9.29 -26.96
C LEU A 494 8.44 8.43 -26.02
N VAL A 495 8.12 8.49 -24.71
CA VAL A 495 8.85 7.78 -23.65
C VAL A 495 7.86 7.01 -22.80
N GLY A 496 8.12 5.73 -22.56
CA GLY A 496 7.24 4.91 -21.75
C GLY A 496 7.88 3.62 -21.26
N ARG A 497 7.29 3.02 -20.24
CA ARG A 497 7.65 1.69 -19.77
C ARG A 497 6.88 0.64 -20.60
N TRP A 498 7.35 0.42 -21.83
CA TRP A 498 6.64 -0.42 -22.81
C TRP A 498 6.39 -1.84 -22.35
N THR A 499 7.36 -2.45 -21.67
CA THR A 499 7.24 -3.80 -21.11
C THR A 499 6.12 -3.91 -20.07
N LEU A 500 5.93 -2.89 -19.24
CA LEU A 500 4.81 -2.83 -18.28
C LEU A 500 3.45 -2.90 -19.00
N TYR A 501 3.29 -2.11 -20.06
CA TYR A 501 2.03 -2.05 -20.80
C TYR A 501 1.75 -3.31 -21.61
N MET A 502 2.80 -4.07 -21.99
CA MET A 502 2.69 -5.32 -22.74
C MET A 502 2.52 -6.57 -21.86
N HIS A 503 3.13 -6.57 -20.68
CA HIS A 503 3.17 -7.74 -19.81
C HIS A 503 2.35 -7.58 -18.54
N GLY A 504 1.92 -6.36 -18.21
CA GLY A 504 1.31 -6.03 -16.92
C GLY A 504 2.33 -6.05 -15.79
N TRP A 505 1.88 -5.83 -14.59
CA TRP A 505 2.71 -5.96 -13.39
C TRP A 505 3.08 -7.44 -13.20
N GLN A 506 4.35 -7.77 -13.38
CA GLN A 506 4.87 -9.10 -13.08
C GLN A 506 5.91 -9.00 -11.97
N LYS A 507 5.46 -9.04 -10.70
CA LYS A 507 6.38 -9.36 -9.61
C LYS A 507 6.48 -10.88 -9.47
N LYS A 508 7.71 -11.40 -9.39
CA LYS A 508 8.07 -12.83 -9.34
C LYS A 508 7.33 -13.62 -8.26
N ASN A 509 6.71 -12.96 -7.27
CA ASN A 509 6.13 -13.56 -6.07
C ASN A 509 4.73 -13.08 -5.73
N VAL A 510 4.06 -12.41 -6.65
CA VAL A 510 2.65 -12.14 -6.55
C VAL A 510 2.01 -12.91 -7.70
N LEU A 511 1.25 -13.95 -7.37
CA LEU A 511 0.34 -14.64 -8.30
C LEU A 511 -0.78 -13.66 -8.69
N GLN A 512 -0.40 -12.47 -9.15
CA GLN A 512 -1.34 -11.51 -9.72
C GLN A 512 -1.77 -12.09 -11.06
N LYS A 513 -3.07 -12.23 -11.22
CA LYS A 513 -3.68 -12.40 -12.54
C LYS A 513 -3.09 -11.33 -13.45
N LYS A 514 -2.64 -11.73 -14.65
CA LYS A 514 -2.23 -10.79 -15.70
C LYS A 514 -3.37 -9.80 -15.90
N HIS A 515 -3.22 -8.60 -15.35
CA HIS A 515 -4.18 -7.54 -15.63
C HIS A 515 -3.76 -6.88 -16.93
N HIS A 516 -4.67 -6.83 -17.90
CA HIS A 516 -4.51 -5.97 -19.05
C HIS A 516 -4.59 -4.53 -18.53
N LEU A 517 -3.49 -3.79 -18.61
CA LEU A 517 -3.45 -2.40 -18.10
C LEU A 517 -4.12 -1.42 -19.06
N LEU A 518 -4.17 -1.75 -20.34
CA LEU A 518 -4.67 -0.87 -21.41
C LEU A 518 -5.78 -1.56 -22.20
N GLN A 519 -6.74 -0.76 -22.62
CA GLN A 519 -7.76 -1.16 -23.60
C GLN A 519 -7.95 -0.05 -24.65
N LEU A 520 -8.46 -0.44 -25.81
CA LEU A 520 -8.82 0.53 -26.86
C LEU A 520 -10.10 1.27 -26.47
N GLU A 521 -10.12 2.59 -26.66
CA GLU A 521 -11.33 3.41 -26.46
C GLU A 521 -12.51 2.97 -27.35
N THR A 522 -12.21 2.28 -28.45
CA THR A 522 -13.23 1.71 -29.34
C THR A 522 -13.99 0.51 -28.74
N GLY A 523 -13.51 -0.03 -27.60
CA GLY A 523 -14.10 -1.22 -26.98
C GLY A 523 -13.85 -2.54 -27.72
N GLU A 524 -12.94 -2.58 -28.68
CA GLU A 524 -12.55 -3.80 -29.40
C GLU A 524 -11.95 -4.81 -28.43
N GLN A 525 -12.51 -6.04 -28.40
CA GLN A 525 -12.09 -7.10 -27.49
C GLN A 525 -11.30 -8.19 -28.22
N GLY A 526 -10.56 -9.01 -27.48
CA GLY A 526 -9.85 -10.17 -28.02
C GLY A 526 -8.43 -9.90 -28.49
N LEU A 527 -7.93 -8.67 -28.36
CA LEU A 527 -6.55 -8.33 -28.67
C LEU A 527 -5.60 -8.72 -27.53
N THR A 528 -4.38 -9.10 -27.88
CA THR A 528 -3.30 -9.26 -26.88
C THR A 528 -2.83 -7.88 -26.39
N PRO A 529 -2.24 -7.76 -25.19
CA PRO A 529 -1.69 -6.48 -24.74
C PRO A 529 -0.69 -5.85 -25.71
N GLN A 530 0.15 -6.66 -26.34
CA GLN A 530 1.09 -6.22 -27.37
C GLN A 530 0.37 -5.60 -28.59
N GLN A 531 -0.73 -6.23 -29.03
CA GLN A 531 -1.54 -5.68 -30.11
C GLN A 531 -2.23 -4.37 -29.72
N VAL A 532 -2.68 -4.25 -28.46
CA VAL A 532 -3.26 -3.01 -27.93
C VAL A 532 -2.23 -1.87 -27.94
N VAL A 533 -1.02 -2.13 -27.44
CA VAL A 533 0.08 -1.14 -27.44
C VAL A 533 0.44 -0.72 -28.88
N ALA A 534 0.62 -1.67 -29.78
CA ALA A 534 0.94 -1.40 -31.18
C ALA A 534 -0.13 -0.53 -31.85
N ARG A 535 -1.42 -0.82 -31.63
CA ARG A 535 -2.53 0.05 -32.11
C ARG A 535 -2.48 1.46 -31.52
N GLY A 536 -2.09 1.59 -30.26
CA GLY A 536 -1.90 2.89 -29.62
C GLY A 536 -0.75 3.68 -30.24
N VAL A 537 0.38 3.02 -30.55
CA VAL A 537 1.52 3.63 -31.25
C VAL A 537 1.08 4.14 -32.63
N ASP A 538 0.46 3.28 -33.45
CA ASP A 538 -0.06 3.65 -34.77
C ASP A 538 -1.04 4.82 -34.72
N SER A 539 -1.97 4.81 -33.77
CA SER A 539 -2.92 5.92 -33.56
C SER A 539 -2.21 7.23 -33.19
N THR A 540 -1.16 7.14 -32.35
CA THR A 540 -0.38 8.29 -31.90
C THR A 540 0.46 8.87 -33.03
N VAL A 541 1.09 8.03 -33.85
CA VAL A 541 1.82 8.45 -35.06
C VAL A 541 0.88 9.18 -35.98
N LYS A 542 -0.29 8.61 -36.31
CA LYS A 542 -1.32 9.25 -37.16
C LYS A 542 -1.81 10.56 -36.57
N PHE A 543 -1.96 10.65 -35.27
CA PHE A 543 -2.37 11.87 -34.59
C PHE A 543 -1.34 13.00 -34.81
N PHE A 544 -0.07 12.77 -34.46
CA PHE A 544 0.97 13.78 -34.57
C PHE A 544 1.31 14.12 -36.05
N THR A 545 1.34 13.14 -36.93
CA THR A 545 1.52 13.41 -38.39
C THR A 545 0.44 14.34 -38.93
N ARG A 546 -0.78 14.29 -38.40
CA ARG A 546 -1.89 15.18 -38.81
C ARG A 546 -1.85 16.55 -38.14
N THR A 547 -1.51 16.58 -36.82
CA THR A 547 -1.60 17.81 -35.99
C THR A 547 -0.32 18.64 -36.02
N THR A 548 0.83 17.97 -36.20
CA THR A 548 2.17 18.59 -36.24
C THR A 548 2.98 18.01 -37.41
N PRO A 549 2.58 18.27 -38.68
CA PRO A 549 3.19 17.61 -39.86
C PRO A 549 4.66 17.95 -40.06
N GLU A 550 5.14 19.06 -39.51
CA GLU A 550 6.54 19.48 -39.60
C GLU A 550 7.42 18.85 -38.46
N SER A 551 6.79 18.23 -37.45
CA SER A 551 7.52 17.65 -36.33
C SER A 551 8.09 16.29 -36.73
N LYS A 552 9.35 16.03 -36.36
CA LYS A 552 9.92 14.67 -36.39
C LYS A 552 9.50 13.89 -35.14
N LEU A 553 9.00 12.69 -35.36
CA LEU A 553 8.52 11.81 -34.25
C LEU A 553 9.50 10.70 -33.98
N PHE A 554 9.84 10.58 -32.70
CA PHE A 554 10.72 9.55 -32.17
C PHE A 554 10.02 8.76 -31.08
N ILE A 555 10.41 7.49 -30.93
CA ILE A 555 10.07 6.66 -29.76
C ILE A 555 11.38 6.18 -29.11
N LEU A 556 11.47 6.38 -27.80
CA LEU A 556 12.61 5.92 -27.02
C LEU A 556 12.41 4.44 -26.65
N GLU A 557 13.35 3.59 -27.09
CA GLU A 557 13.44 2.22 -26.59
C GLU A 557 13.55 2.23 -25.06
N GLN A 558 12.80 1.38 -24.38
CA GLN A 558 12.90 1.26 -22.94
C GLN A 558 14.32 0.84 -22.53
N VAL A 559 14.84 1.47 -21.48
CA VAL A 559 16.10 1.01 -20.88
C VAL A 559 15.91 -0.40 -20.28
N PRO A 560 16.98 -1.21 -20.12
CA PRO A 560 16.85 -2.55 -19.57
C PRO A 560 16.01 -2.57 -18.32
N ASP A 561 14.86 -3.25 -18.33
CA ASP A 561 13.98 -3.37 -17.17
C ASP A 561 14.51 -4.46 -16.24
N ILE A 562 14.90 -4.08 -15.03
CA ILE A 562 15.48 -4.99 -14.05
C ILE A 562 14.46 -5.54 -13.05
N GLN A 563 13.19 -5.20 -13.20
CA GLN A 563 12.11 -5.67 -12.30
C GLN A 563 12.08 -7.19 -12.13
N MET A 564 12.39 -7.92 -13.19
CA MET A 564 12.45 -9.39 -13.16
C MET A 564 13.50 -9.95 -12.19
N PHE A 565 14.53 -9.15 -11.87
CA PHE A 565 15.58 -9.53 -10.93
C PHE A 565 15.28 -9.02 -9.51
N GLY A 566 14.34 -8.09 -9.32
CA GLY A 566 13.99 -7.48 -8.06
C GLY A 566 14.61 -6.09 -7.85
N HIS A 567 14.66 -5.67 -6.61
CA HIS A 567 15.15 -4.34 -6.24
C HIS A 567 16.65 -4.15 -6.56
N VAL A 568 17.05 -3.03 -7.17
CA VAL A 568 18.40 -2.79 -7.70
C VAL A 568 19.53 -3.08 -6.69
N LYS A 569 19.36 -2.64 -5.44
CA LYS A 569 20.37 -2.87 -4.39
C LYS A 569 20.54 -4.36 -4.06
N ALA A 570 19.46 -5.11 -4.08
CA ALA A 570 19.48 -6.57 -3.92
C ALA A 570 20.14 -7.25 -5.12
N VAL A 571 19.82 -6.80 -6.34
CA VAL A 571 20.41 -7.29 -7.59
C VAL A 571 21.92 -7.10 -7.57
N VAL A 572 22.39 -5.88 -7.26
CA VAL A 572 23.83 -5.58 -7.20
C VAL A 572 24.53 -6.39 -6.10
N SER A 573 23.90 -6.58 -4.95
CA SER A 573 24.44 -7.43 -3.88
C SER A 573 24.61 -8.89 -4.29
N ALA A 574 23.72 -9.42 -5.14
CA ALA A 574 23.70 -10.83 -5.51
C ALA A 574 24.46 -11.14 -6.80
N LEU A 575 24.36 -10.27 -7.80
CA LEU A 575 24.90 -10.46 -9.16
C LEU A 575 26.04 -9.50 -9.51
N GLY A 576 26.33 -8.52 -8.64
CA GLY A 576 27.25 -7.42 -8.95
C GLY A 576 26.58 -6.37 -9.87
N ASP A 577 27.41 -5.53 -10.49
CA ASP A 577 26.97 -4.41 -11.32
C ASP A 577 26.41 -4.85 -12.70
N ASN A 578 26.24 -6.14 -12.95
CA ASN A 578 25.85 -6.69 -14.25
C ASN A 578 24.74 -7.75 -14.11
N VAL A 579 23.76 -7.69 -15.02
CA VAL A 579 22.72 -8.72 -15.18
C VAL A 579 22.85 -9.43 -16.53
N PRO A 580 22.40 -10.71 -16.67
CA PRO A 580 22.47 -11.42 -17.93
C PRO A 580 21.63 -10.76 -19.03
N ARG A 581 22.25 -10.43 -20.17
CA ARG A 581 21.57 -9.83 -21.32
C ARG A 581 20.45 -10.72 -21.86
N THR A 582 20.66 -12.04 -21.90
CA THR A 582 19.66 -12.99 -22.42
C THR A 582 18.33 -12.92 -21.65
N ALA A 583 18.37 -12.61 -20.38
CA ALA A 583 17.16 -12.44 -19.57
C ALA A 583 16.44 -11.13 -19.93
N ILE A 584 17.18 -10.03 -20.09
CA ILE A 584 16.63 -8.74 -20.54
C ILE A 584 16.03 -8.90 -21.95
N ASP A 585 16.76 -9.48 -22.91
CA ASP A 585 16.26 -9.65 -24.28
C ASP A 585 15.00 -10.53 -24.35
N ALA A 586 14.91 -11.56 -23.48
CA ALA A 586 13.70 -12.39 -23.40
C ALA A 586 12.50 -11.62 -22.81
N TRP A 587 12.76 -10.72 -21.87
CA TRP A 587 11.73 -9.88 -21.28
C TRP A 587 11.21 -8.81 -22.26
N ASP A 588 12.11 -8.18 -22.98
CA ASP A 588 11.83 -7.08 -23.90
C ASP A 588 11.49 -7.54 -25.33
N ALA A 589 11.41 -8.84 -25.60
CA ALA A 589 11.18 -9.38 -26.96
C ALA A 589 9.93 -8.82 -27.65
N GLY A 590 8.85 -8.58 -26.89
CA GLY A 590 7.61 -8.00 -27.40
C GLY A 590 7.77 -6.53 -27.81
N GLU A 591 8.51 -5.74 -27.02
CA GLU A 591 8.83 -4.35 -27.31
C GLU A 591 9.68 -4.26 -28.59
N MET A 592 10.75 -5.04 -28.69
CA MET A 592 11.63 -5.04 -29.86
C MET A 592 10.87 -5.34 -31.15
N ALA A 593 10.01 -6.37 -31.13
CA ALA A 593 9.18 -6.72 -32.27
C ALA A 593 8.22 -5.59 -32.67
N MET A 594 7.62 -4.90 -31.70
CA MET A 594 6.75 -3.74 -31.96
C MET A 594 7.54 -2.58 -32.57
N LEU A 595 8.66 -2.21 -31.98
CA LEU A 595 9.48 -1.10 -32.47
C LEU A 595 10.02 -1.34 -33.89
N ASP A 596 10.40 -2.57 -34.20
CA ASP A 596 10.88 -2.95 -35.54
C ASP A 596 9.75 -2.92 -36.59
N GLN A 597 8.51 -3.21 -36.20
CA GLN A 597 7.35 -3.16 -37.07
C GLN A 597 6.94 -1.72 -37.41
N GLU A 598 6.84 -0.87 -36.39
CA GLU A 598 6.35 0.51 -36.54
C GLU A 598 7.32 1.45 -37.30
N THR A 599 8.60 1.11 -37.38
CA THR A 599 9.61 1.90 -38.14
C THR A 599 9.58 1.68 -39.64
N ASN A 600 8.90 0.65 -40.14
CA ASN A 600 8.88 0.33 -41.57
C ASN A 600 8.24 1.40 -42.45
N ASP A 601 7.37 2.26 -41.90
CA ASP A 601 6.67 3.31 -42.67
C ASP A 601 7.40 4.68 -42.70
N GLY A 602 8.56 4.81 -42.03
CA GLY A 602 9.42 5.98 -42.03
C GLY A 602 8.86 7.23 -41.32
N GLN A 603 7.69 7.13 -40.68
CA GLN A 603 7.06 8.25 -39.95
C GLN A 603 7.51 8.30 -38.48
N LEU A 604 8.00 7.21 -37.94
CA LEU A 604 8.49 7.07 -36.58
C LEU A 604 9.94 6.60 -36.60
N GLN A 605 10.80 7.24 -35.82
CA GLN A 605 12.21 6.83 -35.65
C GLN A 605 12.42 6.27 -34.24
N VAL A 606 13.22 5.20 -34.11
CA VAL A 606 13.53 4.60 -32.81
C VAL A 606 14.88 5.08 -32.32
N ILE A 607 14.91 5.63 -31.09
CA ILE A 607 16.15 5.91 -30.38
C ILE A 607 16.51 4.66 -29.55
N ARG A 608 17.54 3.93 -29.98
CA ARG A 608 17.98 2.70 -29.32
C ARG A 608 18.79 3.02 -28.08
N THR A 609 18.43 2.40 -26.94
CA THR A 609 19.04 2.65 -25.61
C THR A 609 19.90 1.51 -25.13
N LYS A 610 19.52 0.24 -25.38
CA LYS A 610 20.15 -0.95 -24.80
C LYS A 610 21.64 -1.06 -25.03
N GLN A 611 22.14 -0.61 -26.17
CA GLN A 611 23.56 -0.63 -26.51
C GLN A 611 24.43 0.22 -25.56
N TYR A 612 23.84 1.15 -24.82
CA TYR A 612 24.54 2.02 -23.87
C TYR A 612 24.61 1.39 -22.47
N PHE A 613 23.76 0.41 -22.20
CA PHE A 613 23.74 -0.34 -20.96
C PHE A 613 24.29 -1.77 -21.13
N CYS A 614 24.18 -2.36 -22.31
CA CYS A 614 24.44 -3.78 -22.53
C CYS A 614 25.58 -4.02 -23.53
N ASN A 615 26.44 -4.96 -23.18
CA ASN A 615 27.40 -5.60 -24.12
C ASN A 615 26.79 -6.90 -24.68
N ALA A 616 27.59 -7.76 -25.30
CA ALA A 616 27.12 -9.00 -25.93
C ALA A 616 26.51 -10.00 -24.92
N THR A 617 26.92 -10.00 -23.67
CA THR A 617 26.57 -11.03 -22.68
C THR A 617 25.83 -10.49 -21.44
N SER A 618 26.03 -9.23 -21.12
CA SER A 618 25.49 -8.63 -19.89
C SER A 618 25.05 -7.17 -20.08
N CYS A 619 24.17 -6.72 -19.21
CA CYS A 619 23.77 -5.32 -19.08
C CYS A 619 24.25 -4.76 -17.75
N GLU A 620 24.91 -3.59 -17.78
CA GLU A 620 25.35 -2.87 -16.59
C GLU A 620 24.15 -2.18 -15.94
N ILE A 621 24.03 -2.33 -14.62
CA ILE A 621 22.97 -1.71 -13.80
C ILE A 621 23.55 -0.71 -12.79
N GLY A 622 24.86 -0.59 -12.77
CA GLY A 622 25.62 0.33 -11.94
C GLY A 622 27.10 0.21 -12.21
N LYS A 623 27.88 1.14 -11.67
CA LYS A 623 29.35 1.15 -11.73
C LYS A 623 29.92 1.87 -10.52
N ASP A 624 30.97 1.34 -9.92
CA ASP A 624 31.70 1.96 -8.83
C ASP A 624 30.81 2.43 -7.67
N LYS A 625 29.83 1.62 -7.27
CA LYS A 625 28.80 1.92 -6.26
C LYS A 625 27.77 3.00 -6.67
N SER A 626 27.77 3.44 -7.91
CA SER A 626 26.73 4.31 -8.46
C SER A 626 25.74 3.46 -9.24
N PHE A 627 24.51 3.39 -8.78
CA PHE A 627 23.45 2.66 -9.48
C PHE A 627 22.91 3.49 -10.63
N TYR A 628 22.63 2.82 -11.77
CA TYR A 628 21.99 3.48 -12.92
C TYR A 628 20.47 3.57 -12.76
N TYR A 629 19.90 2.98 -11.72
CA TYR A 629 18.48 2.96 -11.40
C TYR A 629 18.21 3.53 -10.01
N LEU A 630 17.07 4.23 -9.88
CA LEU A 630 16.54 4.73 -8.61
C LEU A 630 15.75 3.63 -7.87
N ASP A 631 15.14 2.74 -8.63
CA ASP A 631 14.34 1.61 -8.16
C ASP A 631 14.56 0.39 -9.10
N ASP A 632 13.53 -0.36 -9.44
CA ASP A 632 13.61 -1.51 -10.33
C ASP A 632 13.42 -1.16 -11.82
N ASN A 633 13.13 0.11 -12.16
CA ASN A 633 12.83 0.53 -13.52
C ASN A 633 13.17 2.01 -13.86
N HIS A 634 13.11 2.94 -12.92
CA HIS A 634 13.44 4.34 -13.20
C HIS A 634 14.95 4.61 -13.15
N LEU A 635 15.44 5.35 -14.11
CA LEU A 635 16.86 5.74 -14.14
C LEU A 635 17.21 6.69 -13.00
N SER A 636 18.43 6.56 -12.49
CA SER A 636 19.09 7.58 -11.70
C SER A 636 19.69 8.65 -12.62
N ALA A 637 20.19 9.74 -12.04
CA ALA A 637 20.94 10.74 -12.78
C ALA A 637 22.15 10.15 -13.52
N SER A 638 22.87 9.20 -12.91
CA SER A 638 23.98 8.49 -13.54
C SER A 638 23.54 7.62 -14.71
N GLY A 639 22.41 6.95 -14.59
CA GLY A 639 21.83 6.16 -15.69
C GLY A 639 21.33 7.03 -16.83
N ALA A 640 20.64 8.13 -16.51
CA ALA A 640 20.17 9.10 -17.53
C ALA A 640 21.31 9.71 -18.35
N LYS A 641 22.44 10.01 -17.71
CA LYS A 641 23.63 10.54 -18.42
C LYS A 641 24.18 9.61 -19.48
N LEU A 642 23.97 8.29 -19.39
CA LEU A 642 24.35 7.36 -20.44
C LEU A 642 23.58 7.59 -21.74
N LEU A 643 22.37 8.18 -21.64
CA LEU A 643 21.51 8.49 -22.78
C LEU A 643 21.74 9.89 -23.37
N SER A 644 22.68 10.71 -22.82
CA SER A 644 22.93 12.05 -23.31
C SER A 644 23.36 12.06 -24.77
N GLU A 645 24.28 11.18 -25.17
CA GLU A 645 24.78 11.11 -26.56
C GLU A 645 23.71 10.60 -27.55
N PRO A 646 23.00 9.46 -27.30
CA PRO A 646 21.98 9.01 -28.25
C PRO A 646 20.83 9.99 -28.41
N LEU A 647 20.40 10.67 -27.32
CA LEU A 647 19.37 11.68 -27.39
C LEU A 647 19.83 12.92 -28.18
N LYS A 648 21.07 13.38 -27.97
CA LYS A 648 21.65 14.49 -28.76
C LYS A 648 21.76 14.16 -30.23
N MET A 649 22.19 12.92 -30.59
CA MET A 649 22.28 12.49 -31.99
C MET A 649 20.90 12.51 -32.65
N ALA A 650 19.87 11.94 -32.01
CA ALA A 650 18.52 11.95 -32.53
C ALA A 650 17.94 13.38 -32.67
N ILE A 651 18.36 14.30 -31.82
CA ILE A 651 17.97 15.71 -31.88
C ILE A 651 18.73 16.49 -32.97
N ALA A 652 19.97 16.09 -33.29
CA ALA A 652 20.77 16.72 -34.33
C ALA A 652 20.30 16.34 -35.75
N GLU A 653 19.80 15.14 -35.98
CA GLU A 653 19.19 14.69 -37.23
C GLU A 653 17.87 15.39 -37.54
#